data_1e1bf3c62d2bc6a1f4c9b0d81ac4f19a
#
_entry.id   1e1bf3c62d2bc6a1f4c9b0d81ac4f19a
#
_cell.length_a   1.000
_cell.length_b   1.000
_cell.length_c   1.000
_cell.angle_alpha   90.00
_cell.angle_beta   90.00
_cell.angle_gamma   90.00
#
_symmetry.space_group_name_H-M   'P 1'
#
loop_
_entity.id
_entity.type
_entity.pdbx_description
1 polymer ?
#
loop_
_entity_poly.entity_id
_entity_poly.type
_entity_poly.pdbx_seq_one_letter_code
_entity_poly.pdbx_strand_id
1 'polypeptide(L)'
;MAQYQPGQRWISDSEAELGLGTILAQDGRLLTVLYPATGDTRQYTLRNAPLTRVRFAPGDEVTHFEGWKMTVREVEESEGLLVYHGLTAQNEQRTLPETQLSNFIQFRLASDRLFAGQIDPLPWFSLRYHTLERRSQLLQSSLWGLGGARAQPIAHQLHIAREVADRMAPRVLLADEVGLGKTIEAGLIIHRQLLSGRAGRVLILVPENLQHQWLVEMRRRFNLQVALFDKERFAESDASNPFEDTQLALVALEWLKEDERAQDALFAAGWDLLVVDEAHHLVWHQDQVSAEYALVEQLAEIIPGVLLLTATPEQLGQDSHFARLRLLDPNRFHDLEAFRRESEQYRPVAEAVQELLDHGNLSAGARKAIHGFLGSEGDELLASVEGGDEDARSRLVRELLDRHGTGRVLFRNTRAAVQGFPQRELHAYPLPMPSQYEELPAGEHPDLYPEVNFQQQWEDGDDNNRWWRFDPRVEWLIDTLKMLKQFKVLVICAHAETALDLEDALRLRSGISATVFHEGMSILERDRAAAYFADEEFGAQVLICSEIGSEGRNFQFAHHLVLFDLPAHPDLLEQRIGRLDRIGQRHTIQLHVPHLENSAQQRLFQWYHQALNAFLNTCPTGNALQHEFGPRLLPLLDGGEDKAWDALLAEGRARREALEAELHSGRDRLLELNSGGAGEGEALVEAIEEQDDDFALPIYMERLFDAYGIHSEDHSENALILKPSEKMLDAGFPLGDDEGVTITYDRAQALAREDMQFLTWEHPMVQGGMDLVLSGSMGNTSVALIKNKALKPGTVLLELLFVSEAVAPRALQLGRWLPPQALRCLLDANGNDLAGRVSLETLNDQLESVPRVSANKFVQAQRDVLAKQFDVAEGKIVPRHEERVARAKQQFAAAMDEELARLTALKAVNPSVRDSELDSLRTQREEGLALLDKASLRLEAIRILVAG
;
A
#
# COMPACT_ATOMS: atom_id res chain seq x y z
N MET A 1 9.13 -30.89 20.12
CA MET A 1 8.33 -29.68 20.00
C MET A 1 8.54 -28.89 21.27
N ALA A 2 8.89 -27.62 21.20
CA ALA A 2 8.97 -26.78 22.39
C ALA A 2 7.57 -26.72 23.01
N GLN A 3 7.48 -27.02 24.30
CA GLN A 3 6.21 -27.01 25.01
C GLN A 3 6.03 -25.58 25.54
N TYR A 4 5.19 -24.81 24.88
CA TYR A 4 4.86 -23.45 25.31
C TYR A 4 3.90 -23.51 26.52
N GLN A 5 4.17 -22.67 27.52
CA GLN A 5 3.30 -22.57 28.70
C GLN A 5 3.05 -21.09 29.05
N PRO A 6 1.85 -20.74 29.53
CA PRO A 6 1.56 -19.39 30.00
C PRO A 6 2.57 -18.93 31.06
N GLY A 7 3.01 -17.69 30.98
CA GLY A 7 4.00 -17.10 31.87
C GLY A 7 5.45 -17.27 31.43
N GLN A 8 5.77 -18.15 30.48
CA GLN A 8 7.11 -18.26 29.91
C GLN A 8 7.54 -16.97 29.20
N ARG A 9 8.84 -16.69 29.25
CA ARG A 9 9.43 -15.50 28.64
C ARG A 9 10.19 -15.83 27.37
N TRP A 10 9.80 -15.18 26.26
CA TRP A 10 10.32 -15.42 24.94
C TRP A 10 10.64 -14.11 24.23
N ILE A 11 11.54 -14.12 23.28
CA ILE A 11 11.83 -13.00 22.37
C ILE A 11 11.35 -13.38 20.99
N SER A 12 10.77 -12.39 20.28
CA SER A 12 10.51 -12.53 18.85
C SER A 12 11.82 -12.42 18.08
N ASP A 13 12.11 -13.43 17.26
CA ASP A 13 13.31 -13.45 16.41
C ASP A 13 13.15 -12.47 15.23
N SER A 14 11.91 -12.13 14.86
CA SER A 14 11.60 -11.22 13.76
C SER A 14 11.30 -9.78 14.21
N GLU A 15 10.93 -9.57 15.48
CA GLU A 15 10.51 -8.27 16.04
C GLU A 15 11.20 -8.02 17.39
N ALA A 16 12.54 -7.96 17.38
CA ALA A 16 13.33 -7.80 18.61
C ALA A 16 13.01 -6.49 19.37
N GLU A 17 12.54 -5.46 18.64
CA GLU A 17 12.09 -4.18 19.19
C GLU A 17 10.87 -4.28 20.12
N LEU A 18 10.12 -5.36 20.08
CA LEU A 18 9.02 -5.61 21.01
C LEU A 18 9.50 -5.92 22.44
N GLY A 19 10.77 -6.31 22.58
CA GLY A 19 11.37 -6.68 23.85
C GLY A 19 10.96 -8.08 24.31
N LEU A 20 10.90 -8.29 25.63
CA LEU A 20 10.63 -9.59 26.22
C LEU A 20 9.13 -9.88 26.26
N GLY A 21 8.70 -10.88 25.48
CA GLY A 21 7.32 -11.36 25.44
C GLY A 21 6.99 -12.35 26.56
N THR A 22 5.72 -12.42 26.91
CA THR A 22 5.13 -13.40 27.85
C THR A 22 4.06 -14.20 27.13
N ILE A 23 4.14 -15.52 27.20
CA ILE A 23 3.06 -16.39 26.69
C ILE A 23 1.81 -16.15 27.53
N LEU A 24 0.71 -15.76 26.87
CA LEU A 24 -0.60 -15.62 27.51
C LEU A 24 -1.41 -16.91 27.42
N ALA A 25 -1.50 -17.47 26.24
CA ALA A 25 -2.32 -18.65 25.96
C ALA A 25 -1.78 -19.42 24.75
N GLN A 26 -2.11 -20.71 24.72
CA GLN A 26 -2.00 -21.57 23.56
C GLN A 26 -3.40 -22.11 23.26
N ASP A 27 -3.94 -21.79 22.09
CA ASP A 27 -5.24 -22.28 21.64
C ASP A 27 -5.09 -22.97 20.28
N GLY A 28 -5.37 -24.27 20.26
CA GLY A 28 -5.27 -25.09 19.07
C GLY A 28 -3.91 -24.99 18.37
N ARG A 29 -3.84 -24.25 17.26
CA ARG A 29 -2.62 -24.05 16.48
C ARG A 29 -1.95 -22.68 16.68
N LEU A 30 -2.54 -21.84 17.52
CA LEU A 30 -2.09 -20.47 17.76
C LEU A 30 -1.46 -20.31 19.13
N LEU A 31 -0.46 -19.46 19.20
CA LEU A 31 0.25 -19.04 20.40
C LEU A 31 0.10 -17.54 20.56
N THR A 32 -0.50 -17.10 21.66
CA THR A 32 -0.68 -15.67 21.97
C THR A 32 0.42 -15.19 22.90
N VAL A 33 1.18 -14.19 22.50
CA VAL A 33 2.27 -13.59 23.25
C VAL A 33 2.01 -12.10 23.48
N LEU A 34 2.06 -11.68 24.75
CA LEU A 34 2.03 -10.26 25.13
C LEU A 34 3.46 -9.74 25.28
N TYR A 35 3.73 -8.59 24.71
CA TYR A 35 4.98 -7.85 24.89
C TYR A 35 4.74 -6.65 25.85
N PRO A 36 4.99 -6.81 27.16
CA PRO A 36 4.59 -5.78 28.14
C PRO A 36 5.33 -4.46 27.99
N ALA A 37 6.49 -4.45 27.33
CA ALA A 37 7.26 -3.23 27.10
C ALA A 37 6.57 -2.29 26.09
N THR A 38 5.87 -2.85 25.10
CA THR A 38 5.16 -2.12 24.05
C THR A 38 3.65 -2.12 24.23
N GLY A 39 3.12 -3.05 25.07
CA GLY A 39 1.69 -3.30 25.18
C GLY A 39 1.10 -4.14 24.03
N ASP A 40 1.92 -4.54 23.08
CA ASP A 40 1.48 -5.29 21.92
C ASP A 40 1.20 -6.76 22.24
N THR A 41 0.20 -7.32 21.58
CA THR A 41 -0.08 -8.76 21.57
C THR A 41 0.12 -9.29 20.17
N ARG A 42 0.82 -10.42 20.02
CA ARG A 42 1.07 -11.11 18.77
C ARG A 42 0.55 -12.53 18.83
N GLN A 43 0.04 -13.01 17.71
CA GLN A 43 -0.32 -14.41 17.52
C GLN A 43 0.64 -15.06 16.54
N TYR A 44 1.16 -16.22 16.93
CA TYR A 44 2.09 -17.02 16.14
C TYR A 44 1.52 -18.41 15.91
N THR A 45 1.79 -19.00 14.76
CA THR A 45 1.47 -20.40 14.53
C THR A 45 2.47 -21.29 15.29
N LEU A 46 1.98 -22.27 16.02
CA LEU A 46 2.82 -23.18 16.83
C LEU A 46 3.93 -23.90 16.04
N ARG A 47 3.70 -24.13 14.75
CA ARG A 47 4.63 -24.94 13.94
C ARG A 47 5.93 -24.23 13.62
N ASN A 48 5.89 -22.89 13.45
CA ASN A 48 7.02 -22.07 13.00
C ASN A 48 7.03 -20.72 13.74
N ALA A 49 6.69 -20.70 15.03
CA ALA A 49 6.77 -19.45 15.79
C ALA A 49 8.24 -18.97 15.82
N PRO A 50 8.54 -17.78 15.30
CA PRO A 50 9.88 -17.20 15.33
C PRO A 50 10.18 -16.64 16.73
N LEU A 51 10.28 -17.55 17.70
CA LEU A 51 10.42 -17.22 19.11
C LEU A 51 11.59 -17.99 19.72
N THR A 52 12.46 -17.28 20.43
CA THR A 52 13.56 -17.84 21.23
C THR A 52 13.25 -17.74 22.72
N ARG A 53 13.33 -18.88 23.43
CA ARG A 53 13.15 -18.95 24.88
C ARG A 53 14.29 -18.24 25.60
N VAL A 54 13.95 -17.34 26.51
CA VAL A 54 14.94 -16.67 27.36
C VAL A 54 15.35 -17.53 28.54
N ARG A 55 16.65 -17.83 28.65
CA ARG A 55 17.26 -18.55 29.77
C ARG A 55 18.57 -17.91 30.16
N PHE A 56 18.73 -17.60 31.42
CA PHE A 56 19.98 -17.11 32.01
C PHE A 56 20.73 -18.26 32.68
N ALA A 57 22.05 -18.24 32.59
CA ALA A 57 22.93 -19.23 33.21
C ALA A 57 23.49 -18.72 34.55
N PRO A 58 24.03 -19.62 35.42
CA PRO A 58 24.78 -19.18 36.59
C PRO A 58 25.97 -18.29 36.17
N GLY A 59 26.03 -17.10 36.79
CA GLY A 59 26.99 -16.05 36.49
C GLY A 59 26.39 -14.86 35.72
N ASP A 60 25.23 -15.00 35.10
CA ASP A 60 24.56 -13.91 34.41
C ASP A 60 23.92 -12.91 35.39
N GLU A 61 23.89 -11.65 35.01
CA GLU A 61 23.14 -10.62 35.74
C GLU A 61 21.70 -10.54 35.19
N VAL A 62 20.74 -10.62 36.10
CA VAL A 62 19.31 -10.50 35.78
C VAL A 62 18.70 -9.30 36.49
N THR A 63 17.74 -8.65 35.83
CA THR A 63 17.08 -7.45 36.36
C THR A 63 15.59 -7.74 36.58
N HIS A 64 15.10 -7.40 37.77
CA HIS A 64 13.67 -7.41 38.09
C HIS A 64 12.95 -6.23 37.44
N PHE A 65 11.63 -6.33 37.20
CA PHE A 65 10.85 -5.25 36.60
C PHE A 65 10.87 -3.93 37.43
N GLU A 66 11.13 -4.02 38.73
CA GLU A 66 11.32 -2.84 39.62
C GLU A 66 12.75 -2.25 39.55
N GLY A 67 13.64 -2.83 38.72
CA GLY A 67 14.97 -2.29 38.46
C GLY A 67 16.11 -2.79 39.34
N TRP A 68 15.88 -3.61 40.37
CA TRP A 68 16.97 -4.22 41.14
C TRP A 68 17.62 -5.39 40.36
N LYS A 69 18.91 -5.61 40.59
CA LYS A 69 19.72 -6.59 39.85
C LYS A 69 20.29 -7.65 40.79
N MET A 70 20.49 -8.86 40.25
CA MET A 70 21.21 -9.93 40.92
C MET A 70 22.02 -10.75 39.94
N THR A 71 23.10 -11.37 40.42
CA THR A 71 23.88 -12.39 39.71
C THR A 71 23.30 -13.76 39.99
N VAL A 72 22.90 -14.48 38.93
CA VAL A 72 22.33 -15.83 39.02
C VAL A 72 23.38 -16.82 39.52
N ARG A 73 23.03 -17.64 40.50
CA ARG A 73 23.83 -18.78 41.01
C ARG A 73 23.26 -20.11 40.66
N GLU A 74 21.95 -20.22 40.67
CA GLU A 74 21.22 -21.44 40.41
C GLU A 74 19.93 -21.14 39.67
N VAL A 75 19.51 -22.03 38.79
CA VAL A 75 18.26 -21.96 38.02
C VAL A 75 17.45 -23.20 38.27
N GLU A 76 16.26 -23.02 38.78
CA GLU A 76 15.28 -24.07 39.01
C GLU A 76 14.17 -24.01 37.95
N GLU A 77 13.75 -25.13 37.41
CA GLU A 77 12.59 -25.23 36.50
C GLU A 77 11.44 -25.91 37.24
N SER A 78 10.37 -25.14 37.48
CA SER A 78 9.16 -25.64 38.15
C SER A 78 7.97 -25.43 37.22
N GLU A 79 7.24 -26.50 36.93
CA GLU A 79 6.04 -26.50 36.07
C GLU A 79 6.27 -25.82 34.71
N GLY A 80 7.51 -25.95 34.16
CA GLY A 80 7.89 -25.35 32.88
C GLY A 80 8.26 -23.86 32.92
N LEU A 81 8.23 -23.22 34.11
CA LEU A 81 8.69 -21.86 34.35
C LEU A 81 10.07 -21.89 35.03
N LEU A 82 10.88 -20.86 34.73
CA LEU A 82 12.22 -20.69 35.30
C LEU A 82 12.19 -19.79 36.54
N VAL A 83 12.91 -20.21 37.58
CA VAL A 83 13.13 -19.44 38.80
C VAL A 83 14.64 -19.29 38.99
N TYR A 84 15.09 -18.04 39.07
CA TYR A 84 16.51 -17.71 39.24
C TYR A 84 16.82 -17.41 40.72
N HIS A 85 17.81 -18.08 41.25
CA HIS A 85 18.35 -17.81 42.58
C HIS A 85 19.69 -17.14 42.47
N GLY A 86 19.93 -16.05 43.17
CA GLY A 86 21.17 -15.30 43.04
C GLY A 86 21.47 -14.34 44.15
N LEU A 87 22.52 -13.54 44.02
CA LEU A 87 22.96 -12.54 44.95
C LEU A 87 22.89 -11.14 44.35
N THR A 88 22.37 -10.19 45.09
CA THR A 88 22.44 -8.76 44.74
C THR A 88 23.88 -8.22 44.94
N ALA A 89 24.15 -7.00 44.49
CA ALA A 89 25.42 -6.31 44.72
C ALA A 89 25.74 -6.12 46.21
N GLN A 90 24.72 -6.13 47.08
CA GLN A 90 24.84 -6.08 48.52
C GLN A 90 25.02 -7.46 49.17
N ASN A 91 25.22 -8.54 48.36
CA ASN A 91 25.37 -9.90 48.80
C ASN A 91 24.12 -10.52 49.47
N GLU A 92 22.93 -9.96 49.20
CA GLU A 92 21.66 -10.52 49.66
C GLU A 92 21.20 -11.62 48.71
N GLN A 93 20.79 -12.76 49.29
CA GLN A 93 20.14 -13.82 48.50
C GLN A 93 18.75 -13.38 48.04
N ARG A 94 18.46 -13.46 46.75
CA ARG A 94 17.14 -13.20 46.19
C ARG A 94 16.75 -14.27 45.19
N THR A 95 15.45 -14.41 45.03
CA THR A 95 14.82 -15.30 44.06
C THR A 95 14.02 -14.47 43.09
N LEU A 96 14.15 -14.75 41.81
CA LEU A 96 13.49 -14.02 40.72
C LEU A 96 12.81 -15.03 39.78
N PRO A 97 11.48 -15.17 39.82
CA PRO A 97 10.72 -15.90 38.81
C PRO A 97 10.85 -15.23 37.43
N GLU A 98 10.88 -16.03 36.34
CA GLU A 98 10.98 -15.45 34.97
C GLU A 98 9.85 -14.48 34.64
N THR A 99 8.66 -14.65 35.23
CA THR A 99 7.52 -13.74 35.05
C THR A 99 7.78 -12.32 35.58
N GLN A 100 8.75 -12.17 36.49
CA GLN A 100 9.13 -10.89 37.08
C GLN A 100 10.40 -10.28 36.51
N LEU A 101 10.94 -10.86 35.43
CA LEU A 101 12.06 -10.29 34.71
C LEU A 101 11.67 -8.95 34.08
N SER A 102 12.64 -8.03 34.02
CA SER A 102 12.46 -6.78 33.32
C SER A 102 12.10 -7.00 31.84
N ASN A 103 11.14 -6.25 31.34
CA ASN A 103 10.69 -6.36 29.94
C ASN A 103 11.68 -5.74 28.94
N PHE A 104 12.68 -5.01 29.44
CA PHE A 104 13.71 -4.28 28.68
C PHE A 104 15.08 -4.98 28.75
N ILE A 105 15.10 -6.29 28.71
CA ILE A 105 16.34 -7.07 28.86
C ILE A 105 17.15 -6.99 27.56
N GLN A 106 18.45 -6.71 27.71
CA GLN A 106 19.44 -6.79 26.63
C GLN A 106 20.26 -8.09 26.74
N PHE A 107 20.48 -8.73 25.60
CA PHE A 107 21.33 -9.92 25.52
C PHE A 107 22.72 -9.55 24.98
N ARG A 108 23.78 -9.88 25.69
CA ARG A 108 25.18 -9.73 25.24
C ARG A 108 25.61 -10.92 24.38
N LEU A 109 24.87 -11.18 23.31
CA LEU A 109 25.12 -12.37 22.45
C LEU A 109 26.47 -12.34 21.74
N ALA A 110 26.97 -11.19 21.32
CA ALA A 110 28.20 -11.11 20.54
C ALA A 110 29.46 -11.54 21.33
N SER A 111 29.64 -11.07 22.55
CA SER A 111 30.78 -11.43 23.40
C SER A 111 30.75 -12.90 23.80
N ASP A 112 29.59 -13.43 24.11
CA ASP A 112 29.41 -14.82 24.52
C ASP A 112 29.71 -15.77 23.39
N ARG A 113 29.22 -15.47 22.16
CA ARG A 113 29.54 -16.25 20.96
C ARG A 113 31.04 -16.22 20.65
N LEU A 114 31.66 -15.04 20.74
CA LEU A 114 33.10 -14.91 20.49
C LEU A 114 33.90 -15.83 21.44
N PHE A 115 33.63 -15.77 22.73
CA PHE A 115 34.33 -16.57 23.74
C PHE A 115 33.97 -18.06 23.74
N ALA A 116 32.80 -18.41 23.19
CA ALA A 116 32.42 -19.79 22.89
C ALA A 116 33.08 -20.33 21.60
N GLY A 117 33.83 -19.50 20.86
CA GLY A 117 34.49 -19.90 19.62
C GLY A 117 33.55 -19.98 18.41
N GLN A 118 32.39 -19.36 18.49
CA GLN A 118 31.48 -19.21 17.37
C GLN A 118 31.93 -18.02 16.54
N ILE A 119 32.73 -18.25 15.52
CA ILE A 119 33.30 -17.23 14.63
C ILE A 119 32.68 -17.38 13.25
N ASP A 120 32.10 -16.31 12.75
CA ASP A 120 31.39 -16.26 11.48
C ASP A 120 32.34 -15.90 10.32
N PRO A 121 31.99 -16.26 9.07
CA PRO A 121 32.72 -15.83 7.88
C PRO A 121 32.76 -14.29 7.78
N LEU A 122 33.88 -13.77 7.27
CA LEU A 122 34.15 -12.34 7.21
C LEU A 122 33.05 -11.47 6.55
N PRO A 123 32.40 -11.89 5.42
CA PRO A 123 31.39 -11.09 4.75
C PRO A 123 30.17 -10.79 5.61
N TRP A 124 29.82 -11.68 6.56
CA TRP A 124 28.64 -11.52 7.41
C TRP A 124 28.66 -10.30 8.33
N PHE A 125 29.85 -9.94 8.86
CA PHE A 125 30.00 -8.72 9.69
C PHE A 125 29.66 -7.47 8.87
N SER A 126 30.17 -7.40 7.63
CA SER A 126 29.89 -6.29 6.73
C SER A 126 28.42 -6.25 6.30
N LEU A 127 27.83 -7.41 6.01
CA LEU A 127 26.42 -7.51 5.67
C LEU A 127 25.54 -6.99 6.82
N ARG A 128 25.82 -7.40 8.08
CA ARG A 128 25.11 -6.92 9.27
C ARG A 128 25.23 -5.39 9.43
N TYR A 129 26.42 -4.84 9.28
CA TYR A 129 26.63 -3.39 9.33
C TYR A 129 25.81 -2.66 8.27
N HIS A 130 25.87 -3.10 7.02
CA HIS A 130 25.11 -2.49 5.94
C HIS A 130 23.59 -2.63 6.13
N THR A 131 23.12 -3.75 6.68
CA THR A 131 21.71 -3.95 7.01
C THR A 131 21.24 -2.93 8.06
N LEU A 132 22.03 -2.71 9.12
CA LEU A 132 21.71 -1.69 10.13
C LEU A 132 21.66 -0.28 9.53
N GLU A 133 22.64 0.08 8.70
CA GLU A 133 22.67 1.39 8.05
C GLU A 133 21.47 1.59 7.11
N ARG A 134 21.14 0.57 6.31
CA ARG A 134 19.97 0.63 5.42
C ARG A 134 18.65 0.69 6.19
N ARG A 135 18.49 -0.14 7.22
CA ARG A 135 17.29 -0.10 8.08
C ARG A 135 17.13 1.29 8.71
N SER A 136 18.22 1.88 9.19
CA SER A 136 18.22 3.24 9.73
C SER A 136 17.76 4.28 8.71
N GLN A 137 18.24 4.21 7.48
CA GLN A 137 17.85 5.11 6.39
C GLN A 137 16.38 4.96 6.02
N LEU A 138 15.89 3.71 5.91
CA LEU A 138 14.49 3.42 5.57
C LEU A 138 13.52 3.96 6.62
N LEU A 139 13.80 3.76 7.91
CA LEU A 139 12.95 4.26 9.00
C LEU A 139 12.87 5.80 9.03
N GLN A 140 13.88 6.49 8.52
CA GLN A 140 13.91 7.94 8.42
C GLN A 140 13.35 8.48 7.09
N SER A 141 13.13 7.61 6.11
CA SER A 141 12.65 8.00 4.78
C SER A 141 11.21 8.46 4.81
N SER A 142 10.94 9.58 4.14
CA SER A 142 9.57 10.06 3.88
C SER A 142 8.80 9.16 2.92
N LEU A 143 9.52 8.35 2.12
CA LEU A 143 8.95 7.43 1.13
C LEU A 143 8.51 6.10 1.74
N TRP A 144 8.87 5.80 3.00
CA TRP A 144 8.53 4.54 3.65
C TRP A 144 7.02 4.25 3.63
N GLY A 145 6.64 3.16 3.00
CA GLY A 145 5.25 2.76 2.78
C GLY A 145 4.58 3.37 1.55
N LEU A 146 5.30 4.20 0.76
CA LEU A 146 4.80 4.80 -0.48
C LEU A 146 5.58 4.34 -1.71
N GLY A 147 6.92 4.23 -1.60
CA GLY A 147 7.80 3.95 -2.72
C GLY A 147 7.76 2.50 -3.20
N GLY A 148 7.41 1.56 -2.34
CA GLY A 148 7.44 0.13 -2.61
C GLY A 148 6.28 -0.42 -3.43
N ALA A 149 5.24 0.36 -3.65
CA ALA A 149 4.08 -0.09 -4.43
C ALA A 149 4.45 -0.35 -5.90
N ARG A 150 3.99 -1.47 -6.44
CA ARG A 150 4.07 -1.78 -7.88
C ARG A 150 3.01 -0.98 -8.64
N ALA A 151 3.14 0.32 -8.61
CA ALA A 151 2.27 1.28 -9.26
C ALA A 151 3.11 2.40 -9.85
N GLN A 152 2.57 3.10 -10.85
CA GLN A 152 3.19 4.32 -11.33
C GLN A 152 3.10 5.39 -10.23
N PRO A 153 4.19 6.10 -9.91
CA PRO A 153 4.14 7.22 -8.99
C PRO A 153 3.29 8.36 -9.56
N ILE A 154 2.20 8.71 -8.88
CA ILE A 154 1.30 9.78 -9.31
C ILE A 154 1.17 10.79 -8.18
N ALA A 155 1.44 12.06 -8.48
CA ALA A 155 1.60 13.12 -7.50
C ALA A 155 0.42 13.26 -6.52
N HIS A 156 -0.83 13.34 -7.02
CA HIS A 156 -2.00 13.49 -6.16
C HIS A 156 -2.21 12.24 -5.27
N GLN A 157 -2.02 11.02 -5.81
CA GLN A 157 -2.18 9.79 -5.04
C GLN A 157 -1.16 9.70 -3.89
N LEU A 158 0.10 10.05 -4.16
CA LEU A 158 1.16 10.05 -3.16
C LEU A 158 0.94 11.13 -2.09
N HIS A 159 0.49 12.32 -2.51
CA HIS A 159 0.16 13.38 -1.57
C HIS A 159 -0.99 12.97 -0.64
N ILE A 160 -2.12 12.49 -1.19
CA ILE A 160 -3.27 12.03 -0.42
C ILE A 160 -2.87 10.87 0.51
N ALA A 161 -2.15 9.89 -0.02
CA ALA A 161 -1.72 8.74 0.75
C ALA A 161 -0.83 9.15 1.94
N ARG A 162 0.12 10.07 1.75
CA ARG A 162 0.97 10.59 2.82
C ARG A 162 0.15 11.35 3.86
N GLU A 163 -0.65 12.32 3.43
CA GLU A 163 -1.46 13.17 4.30
C GLU A 163 -2.44 12.36 5.16
N VAL A 164 -3.06 11.34 4.57
CA VAL A 164 -4.03 10.49 5.25
C VAL A 164 -3.36 9.44 6.13
N ALA A 165 -2.35 8.73 5.61
CA ALA A 165 -1.72 7.64 6.34
C ALA A 165 -0.83 8.10 7.50
N ASP A 166 -0.42 9.36 7.53
CA ASP A 166 0.34 9.93 8.65
C ASP A 166 -0.54 10.26 9.87
N ARG A 167 -1.86 10.18 9.73
CA ARG A 167 -2.82 10.28 10.84
C ARG A 167 -2.90 8.95 11.59
N MET A 168 -3.10 9.02 12.91
CA MET A 168 -3.22 7.79 13.73
C MET A 168 -4.48 7.00 13.42
N ALA A 169 -5.59 7.67 13.26
CA ALA A 169 -6.88 7.07 12.94
C ALA A 169 -7.54 7.91 11.83
N PRO A 170 -7.15 7.69 10.56
CA PRO A 170 -7.66 8.47 9.45
C PRO A 170 -9.14 8.20 9.24
N ARG A 171 -9.94 9.25 9.08
CA ARG A 171 -11.36 9.16 8.73
C ARG A 171 -11.63 10.08 7.55
N VAL A 172 -11.64 9.51 6.35
CA VAL A 172 -11.70 10.28 5.11
C VAL A 172 -12.58 9.63 4.06
N LEU A 173 -13.10 10.46 3.16
CA LEU A 173 -13.79 10.08 1.93
C LEU A 173 -12.88 10.37 0.74
N LEU A 174 -12.48 9.31 0.03
CA LEU A 174 -11.77 9.38 -1.24
C LEU A 174 -12.79 9.39 -2.38
N ALA A 175 -12.89 10.51 -3.06
CA ALA A 175 -13.98 10.80 -4.00
C ALA A 175 -13.47 11.16 -5.41
N ASP A 176 -12.31 10.67 -5.76
CA ASP A 176 -11.69 10.85 -7.07
C ASP A 176 -12.56 10.29 -8.20
N GLU A 177 -12.56 10.94 -9.36
CA GLU A 177 -13.27 10.44 -10.54
C GLU A 177 -12.85 9.02 -10.93
N VAL A 178 -13.71 8.34 -11.68
CA VAL A 178 -13.40 7.01 -12.23
C VAL A 178 -12.11 7.07 -13.07
N GLY A 179 -11.22 6.11 -12.86
CA GLY A 179 -9.95 6.03 -13.59
C GLY A 179 -8.78 6.77 -12.93
N LEU A 180 -8.99 7.54 -11.85
CA LEU A 180 -7.92 8.19 -11.09
C LEU A 180 -7.21 7.28 -10.09
N GLY A 181 -7.73 6.06 -9.88
CA GLY A 181 -7.04 5.03 -9.09
C GLY A 181 -7.29 5.06 -7.59
N LYS A 182 -8.52 5.32 -7.16
CA LYS A 182 -8.93 5.28 -5.73
C LYS A 182 -8.47 4.03 -4.97
N THR A 183 -8.55 2.86 -5.60
CA THR A 183 -8.07 1.60 -5.03
C THR A 183 -6.56 1.65 -4.76
N ILE A 184 -5.78 2.32 -5.62
CA ILE A 184 -4.34 2.51 -5.43
C ILE A 184 -4.09 3.47 -4.27
N GLU A 185 -4.83 4.57 -4.16
CA GLU A 185 -4.74 5.50 -3.02
C GLU A 185 -5.04 4.79 -1.71
N ALA A 186 -6.14 4.05 -1.64
CA ALA A 186 -6.49 3.25 -0.48
C ALA A 186 -5.41 2.20 -0.17
N GLY A 187 -4.88 1.52 -1.19
CA GLY A 187 -3.79 0.56 -1.05
C GLY A 187 -2.51 1.18 -0.51
N LEU A 188 -2.11 2.37 -0.98
CA LEU A 188 -0.97 3.13 -0.45
C LEU A 188 -1.19 3.51 1.02
N ILE A 189 -2.40 3.96 1.38
CA ILE A 189 -2.76 4.30 2.76
C ILE A 189 -2.67 3.06 3.65
N ILE A 190 -3.28 1.95 3.25
CA ILE A 190 -3.23 0.68 3.97
C ILE A 190 -1.79 0.23 4.16
N HIS A 191 -1.01 0.20 3.08
CA HIS A 191 0.39 -0.25 3.08
C HIS A 191 1.25 0.58 4.04
N ARG A 192 1.14 1.92 3.98
CA ARG A 192 1.87 2.81 4.88
C ARG A 192 1.41 2.68 6.34
N GLN A 193 0.11 2.55 6.59
CA GLN A 193 -0.44 2.34 7.94
C GLN A 193 0.07 1.02 8.56
N LEU A 194 0.13 -0.06 7.78
CA LEU A 194 0.66 -1.36 8.21
C LEU A 194 2.17 -1.30 8.48
N LEU A 195 2.96 -0.74 7.56
CA LEU A 195 4.41 -0.63 7.72
C LEU A 195 4.82 0.30 8.87
N SER A 196 4.03 1.35 9.11
CA SER A 196 4.23 2.25 10.24
C SER A 196 3.72 1.70 11.57
N GLY A 197 2.98 0.59 11.56
CA GLY A 197 2.37 -0.01 12.74
C GLY A 197 1.20 0.79 13.33
N ARG A 198 0.67 1.78 12.58
CA ARG A 198 -0.52 2.55 13.00
C ARG A 198 -1.81 1.77 12.85
N ALA A 199 -1.87 0.86 11.89
CA ALA A 199 -2.90 -0.15 11.80
C ALA A 199 -2.24 -1.53 11.84
N GLY A 200 -2.73 -2.42 12.69
CA GLY A 200 -2.33 -3.81 12.74
C GLY A 200 -3.34 -4.71 12.02
N ARG A 201 -4.62 -4.31 11.99
CA ARG A 201 -5.71 -5.09 11.39
C ARG A 201 -6.62 -4.22 10.55
N VAL A 202 -6.90 -4.66 9.32
CA VAL A 202 -7.69 -3.91 8.34
C VAL A 202 -8.86 -4.74 7.83
N LEU A 203 -10.05 -4.15 7.87
CA LEU A 203 -11.27 -4.71 7.29
C LEU A 203 -11.61 -3.96 6.00
N ILE A 204 -11.75 -4.70 4.90
CA ILE A 204 -12.09 -4.16 3.58
C ILE A 204 -13.47 -4.70 3.20
N LEU A 205 -14.45 -3.81 3.08
CA LEU A 205 -15.82 -4.11 2.67
C LEU A 205 -16.05 -3.61 1.24
N VAL A 206 -16.45 -4.51 0.37
CA VAL A 206 -16.64 -4.22 -1.06
C VAL A 206 -17.92 -4.87 -1.58
N PRO A 207 -18.49 -4.43 -2.71
CA PRO A 207 -19.46 -5.21 -3.47
C PRO A 207 -18.86 -6.55 -3.91
N GLU A 208 -19.70 -7.60 -3.99
CA GLU A 208 -19.26 -8.96 -4.31
C GLU A 208 -18.47 -9.03 -5.63
N ASN A 209 -18.90 -8.30 -6.65
CA ASN A 209 -18.22 -8.24 -7.96
C ASN A 209 -16.83 -7.59 -7.91
N LEU A 210 -16.48 -6.80 -6.89
CA LEU A 210 -15.18 -6.17 -6.74
C LEU A 210 -14.20 -6.95 -5.85
N GLN A 211 -14.64 -8.01 -5.17
CA GLN A 211 -13.77 -8.78 -4.28
C GLN A 211 -12.51 -9.32 -4.98
N HIS A 212 -12.68 -9.89 -6.17
CA HIS A 212 -11.55 -10.44 -6.92
C HIS A 212 -10.56 -9.34 -7.34
N GLN A 213 -11.06 -8.18 -7.77
CA GLN A 213 -10.22 -7.05 -8.13
C GLN A 213 -9.37 -6.58 -6.93
N TRP A 214 -10.00 -6.38 -5.76
CA TRP A 214 -9.30 -5.98 -4.55
C TRP A 214 -8.25 -7.00 -4.11
N LEU A 215 -8.58 -8.28 -4.14
CA LEU A 215 -7.65 -9.35 -3.81
C LEU A 215 -6.39 -9.31 -4.69
N VAL A 216 -6.57 -9.18 -6.00
CA VAL A 216 -5.48 -9.13 -6.97
C VAL A 216 -4.66 -7.83 -6.82
N GLU A 217 -5.32 -6.68 -6.68
CA GLU A 217 -4.65 -5.39 -6.52
C GLU A 217 -3.79 -5.37 -5.23
N MET A 218 -4.33 -5.79 -4.09
CA MET A 218 -3.59 -5.83 -2.82
C MET A 218 -2.39 -6.77 -2.89
N ARG A 219 -2.58 -7.96 -3.46
CA ARG A 219 -1.51 -8.94 -3.57
C ARG A 219 -0.41 -8.52 -4.52
N ARG A 220 -0.75 -8.00 -5.71
CA ARG A 220 0.22 -7.74 -6.78
C ARG A 220 0.90 -6.39 -6.68
N ARG A 221 0.17 -5.36 -6.23
CA ARG A 221 0.71 -4.01 -6.16
C ARG A 221 1.36 -3.68 -4.84
N PHE A 222 0.88 -4.30 -3.76
CA PHE A 222 1.34 -3.98 -2.40
C PHE A 222 1.95 -5.18 -1.67
N ASN A 223 1.99 -6.36 -2.28
CA ASN A 223 2.42 -7.62 -1.65
C ASN A 223 1.64 -7.95 -0.36
N LEU A 224 0.41 -7.48 -0.25
CA LEU A 224 -0.46 -7.72 0.90
C LEU A 224 -1.27 -9.00 0.70
N GLN A 225 -1.19 -9.89 1.68
CA GLN A 225 -1.99 -11.12 1.71
C GLN A 225 -3.32 -10.83 2.40
N VAL A 226 -4.36 -10.67 1.60
CA VAL A 226 -5.72 -10.41 2.08
C VAL A 226 -6.49 -11.72 2.13
N ALA A 227 -7.17 -11.98 3.22
CA ALA A 227 -8.03 -13.14 3.39
C ALA A 227 -9.44 -12.82 2.89
N LEU A 228 -9.85 -13.47 1.82
CA LEU A 228 -11.23 -13.41 1.34
C LEU A 228 -12.13 -14.23 2.25
N PHE A 229 -13.16 -13.61 2.82
CA PHE A 229 -14.20 -14.26 3.59
C PHE A 229 -15.50 -14.29 2.81
N ASP A 230 -16.01 -15.51 2.68
CA ASP A 230 -17.33 -15.81 2.15
C ASP A 230 -18.09 -16.73 3.13
N LYS A 231 -19.30 -17.07 2.79
CA LYS A 231 -20.17 -17.93 3.61
C LYS A 231 -19.57 -19.31 3.85
N GLU A 232 -18.89 -19.87 2.84
CA GLU A 232 -18.30 -21.21 2.90
C GLU A 232 -17.12 -21.22 3.87
N ARG A 233 -16.16 -20.33 3.68
CA ARG A 233 -14.98 -20.20 4.54
C ARG A 233 -15.36 -19.90 5.99
N PHE A 234 -16.35 -19.02 6.20
CA PHE A 234 -16.82 -18.71 7.55
C PHE A 234 -17.46 -19.92 8.24
N ALA A 235 -18.23 -20.72 7.48
CA ALA A 235 -18.89 -21.93 8.01
C ALA A 235 -17.92 -23.09 8.25
N GLU A 236 -16.84 -23.20 7.47
CA GLU A 236 -15.85 -24.29 7.57
C GLU A 236 -14.78 -24.02 8.64
N SER A 237 -14.71 -22.84 9.20
CA SER A 237 -13.72 -22.51 10.23
C SER A 237 -14.07 -23.13 11.58
N ASP A 238 -13.08 -23.84 12.16
CA ASP A 238 -13.16 -24.40 13.52
C ASP A 238 -12.86 -23.35 14.61
N ALA A 239 -12.49 -22.12 14.23
CA ALA A 239 -12.17 -21.06 15.17
C ALA A 239 -13.42 -20.49 15.85
N SER A 240 -13.29 -20.04 17.10
CA SER A 240 -14.37 -19.36 17.84
C SER A 240 -14.81 -18.07 17.13
N ASN A 241 -13.86 -17.34 16.57
CA ASN A 241 -14.07 -16.21 15.69
C ASN A 241 -13.10 -16.26 14.48
N PRO A 242 -13.58 -16.64 13.29
CA PRO A 242 -12.71 -16.79 12.11
C PRO A 242 -11.99 -15.51 11.69
N PHE A 243 -12.54 -14.34 12.01
CA PHE A 243 -11.92 -13.06 11.67
C PHE A 243 -10.68 -12.74 12.53
N GLU A 244 -10.54 -13.31 13.71
CA GLU A 244 -9.39 -13.09 14.58
C GLU A 244 -8.09 -13.71 14.03
N ASP A 245 -8.21 -14.73 13.16
CA ASP A 245 -7.07 -15.43 12.58
C ASP A 245 -6.41 -14.68 11.42
N THR A 246 -6.94 -13.51 11.03
CA THR A 246 -6.43 -12.76 9.90
C THR A 246 -6.14 -11.29 10.23
N GLN A 247 -5.09 -10.78 9.62
CA GLN A 247 -4.71 -9.38 9.73
C GLN A 247 -5.48 -8.49 8.74
N LEU A 248 -5.71 -8.99 7.53
CA LEU A 248 -6.40 -8.27 6.46
C LEU A 248 -7.58 -9.12 5.98
N ALA A 249 -8.80 -8.64 6.22
CA ALA A 249 -10.02 -9.32 5.78
C ALA A 249 -10.69 -8.55 4.64
N LEU A 250 -11.11 -9.28 3.61
CA LEU A 250 -11.90 -8.78 2.49
C LEU A 250 -13.26 -9.48 2.49
N VAL A 251 -14.33 -8.70 2.58
CA VAL A 251 -15.68 -9.23 2.80
C VAL A 251 -16.69 -8.52 1.90
N ALA A 252 -17.65 -9.27 1.34
CA ALA A 252 -18.75 -8.70 0.58
C ALA A 252 -19.83 -8.14 1.50
N LEU A 253 -20.28 -6.92 1.23
CA LEU A 253 -21.37 -6.29 1.98
C LEU A 253 -22.70 -7.05 1.83
N GLU A 254 -22.96 -7.61 0.66
CA GLU A 254 -24.17 -8.37 0.34
C GLU A 254 -24.32 -9.60 1.21
N TRP A 255 -23.24 -10.32 1.47
CA TRP A 255 -23.27 -11.47 2.38
C TRP A 255 -23.43 -11.03 3.84
N LEU A 256 -22.66 -10.03 4.27
CA LEU A 256 -22.69 -9.60 5.67
C LEU A 256 -24.08 -9.14 6.12
N LYS A 257 -24.83 -8.45 5.28
CA LYS A 257 -26.17 -7.97 5.65
C LYS A 257 -27.18 -9.10 5.93
N GLU A 258 -26.91 -10.31 5.41
CA GLU A 258 -27.78 -11.48 5.53
C GLU A 258 -27.38 -12.43 6.66
N ASP A 259 -26.18 -12.27 7.25
CA ASP A 259 -25.61 -13.20 8.24
C ASP A 259 -25.30 -12.49 9.57
N GLU A 260 -26.26 -12.49 10.50
CA GLU A 260 -26.10 -11.88 11.83
C GLU A 260 -24.91 -12.49 12.62
N ARG A 261 -24.63 -13.80 12.47
CA ARG A 261 -23.52 -14.45 13.15
C ARG A 261 -22.17 -13.94 12.64
N ALA A 262 -22.07 -13.71 11.33
CA ALA A 262 -20.88 -13.12 10.74
C ALA A 262 -20.70 -11.65 11.19
N GLN A 263 -21.80 -10.89 11.31
CA GLN A 263 -21.75 -9.53 11.85
C GLN A 263 -21.22 -9.51 13.29
N ASP A 264 -21.79 -10.33 14.17
CA ASP A 264 -21.38 -10.38 15.58
C ASP A 264 -19.88 -10.76 15.72
N ALA A 265 -19.41 -11.71 14.94
CA ALA A 265 -18.01 -12.11 14.91
C ALA A 265 -17.10 -10.98 14.38
N LEU A 266 -17.55 -10.26 13.37
CA LEU A 266 -16.84 -9.12 12.79
C LEU A 266 -16.71 -7.96 13.77
N PHE A 267 -17.78 -7.64 14.51
CA PHE A 267 -17.77 -6.59 15.55
C PHE A 267 -16.84 -6.93 16.71
N ALA A 268 -16.73 -8.22 17.06
CA ALA A 268 -15.88 -8.68 18.15
C ALA A 268 -14.38 -8.77 17.78
N ALA A 269 -14.05 -8.82 16.50
CA ALA A 269 -12.69 -9.13 16.04
C ALA A 269 -11.64 -8.05 16.32
N GLY A 270 -12.04 -6.80 16.53
CA GLY A 270 -11.12 -5.67 16.82
C GLY A 270 -10.29 -5.24 15.60
N TRP A 271 -10.76 -4.23 14.88
CA TRP A 271 -10.13 -3.68 13.69
C TRP A 271 -9.57 -2.27 13.97
N ASP A 272 -8.47 -1.92 13.30
CA ASP A 272 -7.87 -0.58 13.40
C ASP A 272 -8.33 0.34 12.26
N LEU A 273 -8.56 -0.23 11.08
CA LEU A 273 -8.94 0.49 9.88
C LEU A 273 -10.06 -0.24 9.14
N LEU A 274 -11.14 0.49 8.85
CA LEU A 274 -12.24 0.07 7.98
C LEU A 274 -12.09 0.75 6.62
N VAL A 275 -12.17 -0.02 5.56
CA VAL A 275 -12.20 0.47 4.17
C VAL A 275 -13.51 0.03 3.54
N VAL A 276 -14.28 0.94 2.98
CA VAL A 276 -15.53 0.64 2.28
C VAL A 276 -15.48 1.19 0.88
N ASP A 277 -15.49 0.30 -0.10
CA ASP A 277 -15.52 0.70 -1.51
C ASP A 277 -16.96 0.87 -2.00
N GLU A 278 -17.10 1.66 -3.07
CA GLU A 278 -18.37 2.04 -3.67
C GLU A 278 -19.42 2.53 -2.62
N ALA A 279 -18.96 3.38 -1.71
CA ALA A 279 -19.76 3.91 -0.62
C ALA A 279 -21.03 4.67 -1.07
N HIS A 280 -21.20 4.88 -2.38
CA HIS A 280 -22.44 5.43 -2.93
C HIS A 280 -23.63 4.46 -2.85
N HIS A 281 -23.39 3.15 -2.66
CA HIS A 281 -24.44 2.17 -2.39
C HIS A 281 -25.00 2.23 -0.96
N LEU A 282 -24.31 2.94 -0.05
CA LEU A 282 -24.81 3.16 1.31
C LEU A 282 -25.93 4.20 1.30
N VAL A 283 -27.18 3.76 1.18
CA VAL A 283 -28.36 4.64 1.07
C VAL A 283 -28.85 5.06 2.45
N TRP A 284 -28.99 6.37 2.62
CA TRP A 284 -29.52 6.98 3.83
C TRP A 284 -30.51 8.10 3.48
N HIS A 285 -31.65 8.07 4.14
CA HIS A 285 -32.64 9.16 4.18
C HIS A 285 -33.08 9.37 5.62
N GLN A 286 -33.62 10.54 5.95
CA GLN A 286 -34.03 10.85 7.33
C GLN A 286 -35.04 9.83 7.89
N ASP A 287 -35.91 9.29 7.04
CA ASP A 287 -36.96 8.36 7.41
C ASP A 287 -36.63 6.87 7.15
N GLN A 288 -35.57 6.58 6.40
CA GLN A 288 -35.23 5.22 6.01
C GLN A 288 -33.73 5.06 5.77
N VAL A 289 -33.15 4.08 6.43
CA VAL A 289 -31.71 3.73 6.32
C VAL A 289 -31.58 2.33 5.74
N SER A 290 -30.69 2.13 4.78
CA SER A 290 -30.42 0.78 4.25
C SER A 290 -29.68 -0.09 5.28
N ALA A 291 -29.83 -1.42 5.15
CA ALA A 291 -29.16 -2.37 6.06
C ALA A 291 -27.64 -2.24 5.97
N GLU A 292 -27.11 -2.04 4.77
CA GLU A 292 -25.68 -1.82 4.49
C GLU A 292 -25.17 -0.56 5.19
N TYR A 293 -25.93 0.55 5.11
CA TYR A 293 -25.55 1.78 5.80
C TYR A 293 -25.54 1.59 7.33
N ALA A 294 -26.58 0.96 7.89
CA ALA A 294 -26.68 0.72 9.33
C ALA A 294 -25.53 -0.17 9.85
N LEU A 295 -25.13 -1.18 9.08
CA LEU A 295 -23.99 -2.04 9.40
C LEU A 295 -22.67 -1.25 9.40
N VAL A 296 -22.44 -0.46 8.35
CA VAL A 296 -21.23 0.37 8.25
C VAL A 296 -21.20 1.46 9.33
N GLU A 297 -22.34 2.04 9.68
CA GLU A 297 -22.43 3.03 10.77
C GLU A 297 -21.98 2.43 12.11
N GLN A 298 -22.46 1.23 12.47
CA GLN A 298 -22.05 0.52 13.68
C GLN A 298 -20.54 0.18 13.67
N LEU A 299 -20.01 -0.29 12.55
CA LEU A 299 -18.57 -0.53 12.41
C LEU A 299 -17.75 0.75 12.53
N ALA A 300 -18.21 1.84 11.91
CA ALA A 300 -17.53 3.14 11.97
C ALA A 300 -17.53 3.78 13.36
N GLU A 301 -18.47 3.39 14.24
CA GLU A 301 -18.48 3.82 15.64
C GLU A 301 -17.39 3.16 16.48
N ILE A 302 -17.07 1.89 16.20
CA ILE A 302 -16.12 1.10 17.00
C ILE A 302 -14.71 1.10 16.39
N ILE A 303 -14.58 1.21 15.06
CA ILE A 303 -13.28 1.19 14.36
C ILE A 303 -12.72 2.61 14.30
N PRO A 304 -11.47 2.82 14.78
CA PRO A 304 -10.89 4.17 14.86
C PRO A 304 -10.70 4.82 13.49
N GLY A 305 -10.12 4.11 12.52
CA GLY A 305 -9.86 4.60 11.17
C GLY A 305 -10.95 4.18 10.18
N VAL A 306 -11.38 5.07 9.29
CA VAL A 306 -12.40 4.78 8.26
C VAL A 306 -12.02 5.43 6.94
N LEU A 307 -11.91 4.64 5.90
CA LEU A 307 -11.73 5.09 4.52
C LEU A 307 -12.99 4.73 3.73
N LEU A 308 -13.70 5.71 3.21
CA LEU A 308 -14.81 5.53 2.30
C LEU A 308 -14.35 5.89 0.88
N LEU A 309 -14.62 5.02 -0.10
CA LEU A 309 -14.28 5.25 -1.49
C LEU A 309 -15.56 5.40 -2.31
N THR A 310 -15.62 6.41 -3.17
CA THR A 310 -16.74 6.63 -4.09
C THR A 310 -16.30 7.40 -5.32
N ALA A 311 -16.87 7.12 -6.47
CA ALA A 311 -16.59 7.89 -7.67
C ALA A 311 -17.40 9.20 -7.77
N THR A 312 -18.53 9.30 -7.06
CA THR A 312 -19.53 10.33 -7.29
C THR A 312 -20.22 10.77 -5.99
N PRO A 313 -19.54 11.59 -5.15
CA PRO A 313 -20.07 11.94 -3.83
C PRO A 313 -21.35 12.75 -3.87
N GLU A 314 -21.57 13.58 -4.90
CA GLU A 314 -22.69 14.53 -4.99
C GLU A 314 -23.75 14.18 -6.03
N GLN A 315 -23.50 13.25 -6.94
CA GLN A 315 -24.47 12.88 -8.01
C GLN A 315 -25.78 12.29 -7.47
N LEU A 316 -25.74 11.73 -6.26
CA LEU A 316 -26.94 11.20 -5.56
C LEU A 316 -27.63 12.24 -4.67
N GLY A 317 -27.22 13.52 -4.78
CA GLY A 317 -27.78 14.62 -4.00
C GLY A 317 -27.07 14.91 -2.68
N GLN A 318 -27.33 16.10 -2.12
CA GLN A 318 -26.69 16.58 -0.88
C GLN A 318 -26.94 15.68 0.33
N ASP A 319 -28.07 15.00 0.38
CA ASP A 319 -28.46 14.11 1.48
C ASP A 319 -27.55 12.86 1.52
N SER A 320 -27.28 12.30 0.36
CA SER A 320 -26.38 11.15 0.23
C SER A 320 -24.93 11.51 0.53
N HIS A 321 -24.49 12.72 0.17
CA HIS A 321 -23.17 13.22 0.54
C HIS A 321 -23.05 13.47 2.05
N PHE A 322 -24.05 14.11 2.65
CA PHE A 322 -24.15 14.28 4.10
C PHE A 322 -24.06 12.96 4.85
N ALA A 323 -24.77 11.92 4.37
CA ALA A 323 -24.78 10.61 4.99
C ALA A 323 -23.38 9.98 5.10
N ARG A 324 -22.55 10.10 4.06
CA ARG A 324 -21.17 9.61 4.07
C ARG A 324 -20.26 10.41 5.00
N LEU A 325 -20.41 11.73 5.03
CA LEU A 325 -19.67 12.57 6.00
C LEU A 325 -20.08 12.25 7.45
N ARG A 326 -21.34 11.90 7.69
CA ARG A 326 -21.83 11.47 9.00
C ARG A 326 -21.17 10.16 9.46
N LEU A 327 -20.91 9.20 8.58
CA LEU A 327 -20.14 7.99 8.92
C LEU A 327 -18.72 8.31 9.38
N LEU A 328 -18.13 9.38 8.85
CA LEU A 328 -16.76 9.80 9.21
C LEU A 328 -16.73 10.63 10.51
N ASP A 329 -17.71 11.51 10.73
CA ASP A 329 -17.82 12.34 11.93
C ASP A 329 -19.28 12.61 12.31
N PRO A 330 -19.91 11.68 13.04
CA PRO A 330 -21.32 11.81 13.43
C PRO A 330 -21.59 12.97 14.38
N ASN A 331 -20.58 13.43 15.13
CA ASN A 331 -20.75 14.56 16.06
C ASN A 331 -20.88 15.89 15.31
N ARG A 332 -20.17 16.04 14.21
CA ARG A 332 -20.22 17.22 13.38
C ARG A 332 -21.40 17.20 12.41
N PHE A 333 -21.59 16.07 11.73
CA PHE A 333 -22.61 15.91 10.68
C PHE A 333 -23.86 15.24 11.24
N HIS A 334 -24.52 15.89 12.21
CA HIS A 334 -25.75 15.41 12.85
C HIS A 334 -27.02 16.12 12.33
N ASP A 335 -26.89 17.32 11.75
CA ASP A 335 -28.00 18.17 11.25
C ASP A 335 -27.81 18.46 9.75
N LEU A 336 -28.67 17.87 8.93
CA LEU A 336 -28.66 18.03 7.47
C LEU A 336 -28.94 19.48 7.04
N GLU A 337 -29.87 20.20 7.75
CA GLU A 337 -30.20 21.59 7.39
C GLU A 337 -29.05 22.55 7.75
N ALA A 338 -28.33 22.29 8.84
CA ALA A 338 -27.10 22.99 9.17
C ALA A 338 -26.03 22.79 8.12
N PHE A 339 -25.86 21.55 7.66
CA PHE A 339 -24.92 21.19 6.60
C PHE A 339 -25.26 21.89 5.27
N ARG A 340 -26.50 21.93 4.86
CA ARG A 340 -26.95 22.63 3.65
C ARG A 340 -26.62 24.13 3.70
N ARG A 341 -26.91 24.77 4.84
CA ARG A 341 -26.56 26.18 5.06
C ARG A 341 -25.08 26.46 5.03
N GLU A 342 -24.29 25.60 5.65
CA GLU A 342 -22.82 25.69 5.63
C GLU A 342 -22.28 25.55 4.19
N SER A 343 -22.83 24.61 3.41
CA SER A 343 -22.44 24.39 2.00
C SER A 343 -22.63 25.63 1.13
N GLU A 344 -23.71 26.38 1.33
CA GLU A 344 -23.99 27.63 0.60
C GLU A 344 -22.99 28.76 0.93
N GLN A 345 -22.41 28.75 2.14
CA GLN A 345 -21.47 29.78 2.60
C GLN A 345 -20.09 29.63 1.97
N TYR A 346 -19.72 28.43 1.52
CA TYR A 346 -18.39 28.18 0.93
C TYR A 346 -18.25 28.61 -0.53
N ARG A 347 -19.32 28.81 -1.25
CA ARG A 347 -19.31 29.18 -2.66
C ARG A 347 -18.53 30.47 -2.96
N PRO A 348 -18.69 31.60 -2.21
CA PRO A 348 -17.91 32.82 -2.44
C PRO A 348 -16.42 32.63 -2.17
N VAL A 349 -16.05 31.71 -1.27
CA VAL A 349 -14.66 31.39 -0.96
C VAL A 349 -14.02 30.63 -2.12
N ALA A 350 -14.75 29.68 -2.71
CA ALA A 350 -14.31 28.94 -3.88
C ALA A 350 -14.00 29.89 -5.07
N GLU A 351 -14.88 30.84 -5.30
CA GLU A 351 -14.71 31.85 -6.33
C GLU A 351 -13.46 32.72 -6.05
N ALA A 352 -13.23 33.10 -4.80
CA ALA A 352 -12.07 33.91 -4.40
C ALA A 352 -10.74 33.12 -4.56
N VAL A 353 -10.70 31.84 -4.19
CA VAL A 353 -9.52 30.99 -4.37
C VAL A 353 -9.22 30.81 -5.86
N GLN A 354 -10.24 30.63 -6.69
CA GLN A 354 -10.06 30.51 -8.12
C GLN A 354 -9.44 31.79 -8.72
N GLU A 355 -9.95 32.96 -8.35
CA GLU A 355 -9.39 34.22 -8.82
C GLU A 355 -7.92 34.44 -8.37
N LEU A 356 -7.58 33.95 -7.17
CA LEU A 356 -6.19 33.95 -6.67
C LEU A 356 -5.27 33.10 -7.54
N LEU A 357 -5.74 31.93 -7.96
CA LEU A 357 -4.97 30.97 -8.77
C LEU A 357 -4.84 31.41 -10.23
N ASP A 358 -5.86 32.04 -10.77
CA ASP A 358 -5.83 32.55 -12.14
C ASP A 358 -4.90 33.79 -12.31
N HIS A 359 -4.18 34.20 -11.25
CA HIS A 359 -3.26 35.35 -11.22
C HIS A 359 -3.88 36.64 -11.73
N GLY A 360 -5.22 36.75 -11.69
CA GLY A 360 -5.99 37.91 -12.10
C GLY A 360 -6.12 38.97 -11.02
N ASN A 361 -6.72 40.11 -11.39
CA ASN A 361 -7.15 41.11 -10.42
C ASN A 361 -8.37 40.57 -9.65
N LEU A 362 -8.26 40.52 -8.32
CA LEU A 362 -9.33 40.05 -7.46
C LEU A 362 -10.57 40.96 -7.55
N SER A 363 -11.71 40.31 -7.69
CA SER A 363 -13.03 41.00 -7.67
C SER A 363 -13.33 41.56 -6.29
N ALA A 364 -14.27 42.54 -6.23
CA ALA A 364 -14.76 43.06 -4.97
C ALA A 364 -15.46 41.96 -4.12
N GLY A 365 -16.07 40.97 -4.79
CA GLY A 365 -16.66 39.79 -4.17
C GLY A 365 -15.64 38.91 -3.48
N ALA A 366 -14.53 38.59 -4.19
CA ALA A 366 -13.42 37.80 -3.68
C ALA A 366 -12.76 38.45 -2.45
N ARG A 367 -12.48 39.77 -2.53
CA ARG A 367 -11.92 40.49 -1.37
C ARG A 367 -12.83 40.46 -0.16
N LYS A 368 -14.14 40.65 -0.36
CA LYS A 368 -15.13 40.58 0.71
C LYS A 368 -15.22 39.17 1.31
N ALA A 369 -15.13 38.14 0.49
CA ALA A 369 -15.10 36.74 0.95
C ALA A 369 -13.84 36.44 1.77
N ILE A 370 -12.64 36.86 1.29
CA ILE A 370 -11.38 36.73 2.01
C ILE A 370 -11.43 37.43 3.37
N HIS A 371 -11.88 38.68 3.38
CA HIS A 371 -12.04 39.45 4.63
C HIS A 371 -13.04 38.78 5.58
N GLY A 372 -14.16 38.31 5.05
CA GLY A 372 -15.19 37.64 5.87
C GLY A 372 -14.70 36.33 6.51
N PHE A 373 -13.81 35.63 5.84
CA PHE A 373 -13.27 34.33 6.30
C PHE A 373 -12.01 34.46 7.16
N LEU A 374 -11.10 35.37 6.81
CA LEU A 374 -9.78 35.49 7.42
C LEU A 374 -9.62 36.76 8.28
N GLY A 375 -10.56 37.71 8.22
CA GLY A 375 -10.47 38.96 8.94
C GLY A 375 -9.24 39.80 8.54
N SER A 376 -8.62 40.45 9.53
CA SER A 376 -7.44 41.33 9.33
C SER A 376 -6.21 40.57 8.81
N GLU A 377 -6.04 39.31 9.14
CA GLU A 377 -4.95 38.47 8.63
C GLU A 377 -5.05 38.24 7.13
N GLY A 378 -6.27 38.01 6.64
CA GLY A 378 -6.58 37.93 5.21
C GLY A 378 -6.30 39.23 4.47
N ASP A 379 -6.60 40.39 5.08
CA ASP A 379 -6.34 41.69 4.49
C ASP A 379 -4.83 41.96 4.38
N GLU A 380 -4.01 41.56 5.35
CA GLU A 380 -2.54 41.70 5.32
C GLU A 380 -1.92 40.84 4.21
N LEU A 381 -2.34 39.57 4.13
CA LEU A 381 -1.89 38.67 3.07
C LEU A 381 -2.33 39.16 1.69
N LEU A 382 -3.58 39.65 1.59
CA LEU A 382 -4.12 40.18 0.36
C LEU A 382 -3.31 41.39 -0.15
N ALA A 383 -2.94 42.30 0.76
CA ALA A 383 -2.09 43.46 0.41
C ALA A 383 -0.71 43.00 -0.11
N SER A 384 -0.12 41.95 0.45
CA SER A 384 1.14 41.38 -0.03
C SER A 384 0.98 40.71 -1.41
N VAL A 385 -0.12 39.99 -1.65
CA VAL A 385 -0.47 39.39 -2.95
C VAL A 385 -0.63 40.48 -4.04
N GLU A 386 -1.32 41.59 -3.72
CA GLU A 386 -1.46 42.72 -4.62
C GLU A 386 -0.13 43.42 -4.89
N GLY A 387 0.84 43.30 -3.97
CA GLY A 387 2.23 43.74 -4.15
C GLY A 387 3.08 42.79 -5.01
N GLY A 388 2.52 41.68 -5.48
CA GLY A 388 3.21 40.71 -6.34
C GLY A 388 3.97 39.63 -5.58
N ASP A 389 3.69 39.40 -4.31
CA ASP A 389 4.30 38.35 -3.50
C ASP A 389 3.59 36.99 -3.74
N GLU A 390 4.26 36.08 -4.45
CA GLU A 390 3.74 34.76 -4.77
C GLU A 390 3.73 33.82 -3.52
N ASP A 391 4.65 34.00 -2.59
CA ASP A 391 4.64 33.24 -1.33
C ASP A 391 3.41 33.62 -0.48
N ALA A 392 3.08 34.91 -0.44
CA ALA A 392 1.87 35.39 0.23
C ALA A 392 0.60 34.86 -0.46
N ARG A 393 0.60 34.76 -1.80
CA ARG A 393 -0.51 34.16 -2.57
C ARG A 393 -0.70 32.69 -2.18
N SER A 394 0.35 31.91 -2.20
CA SER A 394 0.33 30.49 -1.84
C SER A 394 -0.13 30.29 -0.39
N ARG A 395 0.32 31.14 0.53
CA ARG A 395 -0.13 31.14 1.93
C ARG A 395 -1.61 31.48 2.05
N LEU A 396 -2.08 32.51 1.35
CA LEU A 396 -3.49 32.91 1.38
C LEU A 396 -4.43 31.82 0.85
N VAL A 397 -4.05 31.15 -0.24
CA VAL A 397 -4.78 30.00 -0.77
C VAL A 397 -4.82 28.87 0.25
N ARG A 398 -3.69 28.53 0.86
CA ARG A 398 -3.60 27.49 1.88
C ARG A 398 -4.49 27.81 3.11
N GLU A 399 -4.43 29.02 3.63
CA GLU A 399 -5.26 29.45 4.76
C GLU A 399 -6.77 29.36 4.45
N LEU A 400 -7.17 29.69 3.23
CA LEU A 400 -8.57 29.56 2.81
C LEU A 400 -8.99 28.10 2.67
N LEU A 401 -8.12 27.24 2.15
CA LEU A 401 -8.37 25.80 2.02
C LEU A 401 -8.38 25.10 3.39
N ASP A 402 -7.45 25.42 4.27
CA ASP A 402 -7.38 24.85 5.62
C ASP A 402 -8.62 25.16 6.47
N ARG A 403 -9.19 26.33 6.28
CA ARG A 403 -10.45 26.74 6.95
C ARG A 403 -11.71 26.16 6.29
N HIS A 404 -11.57 25.51 5.13
CA HIS A 404 -12.69 24.84 4.48
C HIS A 404 -13.13 23.62 5.30
N GLY A 405 -14.40 23.61 5.71
CA GLY A 405 -14.93 22.66 6.70
C GLY A 405 -14.76 21.17 6.38
N THR A 406 -14.65 20.77 5.11
CA THR A 406 -14.50 19.35 4.69
C THR A 406 -13.15 19.04 4.05
N GLY A 407 -12.25 20.02 3.87
CA GLY A 407 -11.00 19.84 3.15
C GLY A 407 -10.05 18.76 3.74
N ARG A 408 -10.16 18.47 5.04
CA ARG A 408 -9.38 17.38 5.68
C ARG A 408 -10.05 16.01 5.63
N VAL A 409 -11.35 15.97 5.35
CA VAL A 409 -12.16 14.75 5.44
C VAL A 409 -12.50 14.20 4.06
N LEU A 410 -12.54 15.08 3.06
CA LEU A 410 -12.90 14.76 1.69
C LEU A 410 -11.76 15.13 0.75
N PHE A 411 -11.27 14.14 0.02
CA PHE A 411 -10.31 14.30 -1.06
C PHE A 411 -10.99 13.99 -2.38
N ARG A 412 -10.83 14.88 -3.35
CA ARG A 412 -11.42 14.73 -4.67
C ARG A 412 -10.53 15.35 -5.73
N ASN A 413 -10.19 14.58 -6.71
CA ASN A 413 -9.57 15.03 -7.94
C ASN A 413 -10.50 14.76 -9.12
N THR A 414 -10.45 15.64 -10.10
CA THR A 414 -11.09 15.41 -11.39
C THR A 414 -10.02 15.16 -12.43
N ARG A 415 -10.40 14.46 -13.47
CA ARG A 415 -9.51 14.20 -14.60
C ARG A 415 -9.06 15.49 -15.28
N ALA A 416 -9.88 16.53 -15.26
CA ALA A 416 -9.55 17.85 -15.79
C ALA A 416 -8.46 18.57 -14.98
N ALA A 417 -8.37 18.30 -13.67
CA ALA A 417 -7.37 18.89 -12.79
C ALA A 417 -6.02 18.14 -12.81
N VAL A 418 -6.02 16.86 -13.19
CA VAL A 418 -4.83 16.00 -13.18
C VAL A 418 -4.23 15.92 -14.59
N GLN A 419 -2.95 16.28 -14.73
CA GLN A 419 -2.22 16.17 -16.00
C GLN A 419 -1.75 14.72 -16.25
N GLY A 420 -1.51 14.39 -17.54
CA GLY A 420 -0.92 13.10 -17.91
C GLY A 420 -1.89 12.05 -18.43
N PHE A 421 -3.16 12.40 -18.64
CA PHE A 421 -4.09 11.54 -19.35
C PHE A 421 -3.91 11.62 -20.87
N PRO A 422 -4.08 10.50 -21.60
CA PRO A 422 -4.07 10.50 -23.04
C PRO A 422 -5.32 11.17 -23.60
N GLN A 423 -5.23 11.61 -24.84
CA GLN A 423 -6.42 11.98 -25.61
C GLN A 423 -7.13 10.72 -26.15
N ARG A 424 -8.43 10.82 -26.42
CA ARG A 424 -9.23 9.79 -27.06
C ARG A 424 -9.59 10.21 -28.49
N GLU A 425 -9.49 9.28 -29.43
CA GLU A 425 -9.89 9.46 -30.82
C GLU A 425 -10.87 8.36 -31.21
N LEU A 426 -12.02 8.75 -31.77
CA LEU A 426 -13.11 7.84 -32.13
C LEU A 426 -13.08 7.50 -33.61
N HIS A 427 -13.08 6.22 -33.93
CA HIS A 427 -13.25 5.66 -35.25
C HIS A 427 -14.52 4.82 -35.29
N ALA A 428 -15.57 5.36 -35.89
CA ALA A 428 -16.85 4.68 -36.03
C ALA A 428 -16.95 3.95 -37.36
N TYR A 429 -17.46 2.71 -37.35
CA TYR A 429 -17.56 1.87 -38.51
C TYR A 429 -19.01 1.35 -38.64
N PRO A 430 -19.89 2.07 -39.39
CA PRO A 430 -21.21 1.57 -39.73
C PRO A 430 -21.10 0.41 -40.72
N LEU A 431 -21.68 -0.73 -40.42
CA LEU A 431 -21.61 -1.94 -41.19
C LEU A 431 -23.03 -2.42 -41.52
N PRO A 432 -23.24 -3.05 -42.71
CA PRO A 432 -24.57 -3.47 -43.09
C PRO A 432 -25.12 -4.58 -42.17
N MET A 433 -26.40 -4.52 -41.88
CA MET A 433 -27.10 -5.56 -41.14
C MET A 433 -27.16 -6.86 -41.94
N PRO A 434 -26.71 -8.00 -41.42
CA PRO A 434 -26.88 -9.30 -42.05
C PRO A 434 -28.35 -9.74 -42.09
N SER A 435 -28.79 -10.31 -43.20
CA SER A 435 -30.17 -10.84 -43.35
C SER A 435 -30.50 -11.91 -42.32
N GLN A 436 -29.49 -12.67 -41.86
CA GLN A 436 -29.65 -13.71 -40.84
C GLN A 436 -30.08 -13.13 -39.48
N TYR A 437 -29.69 -11.89 -39.17
CA TYR A 437 -30.10 -11.20 -37.97
C TYR A 437 -31.48 -10.52 -38.14
N GLU A 438 -31.85 -10.12 -39.33
CA GLU A 438 -33.19 -9.58 -39.64
C GLU A 438 -34.33 -10.60 -39.45
N GLU A 439 -34.00 -11.90 -39.57
CA GLU A 439 -34.93 -13.02 -39.39
C GLU A 439 -35.12 -13.45 -37.94
N LEU A 440 -34.31 -12.88 -36.99
CA LEU A 440 -34.43 -13.19 -35.56
C LEU A 440 -35.75 -12.67 -34.99
N PRO A 441 -36.43 -13.43 -34.12
CA PRO A 441 -37.65 -12.97 -33.48
C PRO A 441 -37.33 -11.77 -32.57
N ALA A 442 -38.20 -10.77 -32.58
CA ALA A 442 -38.10 -9.63 -31.70
C ALA A 442 -38.15 -10.11 -30.23
N GLY A 443 -37.13 -9.80 -29.44
CA GLY A 443 -37.05 -10.08 -28.02
C GLY A 443 -37.79 -9.05 -27.15
N GLU A 444 -37.85 -9.30 -25.84
CA GLU A 444 -38.41 -8.33 -24.88
C GLU A 444 -37.50 -7.10 -24.69
N HIS A 445 -36.24 -7.18 -25.05
CA HIS A 445 -35.23 -6.14 -24.95
C HIS A 445 -34.57 -5.83 -26.28
N PRO A 446 -33.98 -4.61 -26.43
CA PRO A 446 -33.22 -4.22 -27.62
C PRO A 446 -32.13 -5.22 -27.96
N ASP A 447 -32.04 -5.59 -29.23
CA ASP A 447 -31.02 -6.55 -29.70
C ASP A 447 -29.65 -5.84 -29.84
N LEU A 448 -28.93 -5.77 -28.76
CA LEU A 448 -27.59 -5.23 -28.70
C LEU A 448 -26.52 -6.29 -29.04
N TYR A 449 -26.85 -7.57 -28.90
CA TYR A 449 -25.96 -8.73 -29.07
C TYR A 449 -26.56 -9.78 -29.99
N PRO A 450 -26.77 -9.45 -31.29
CA PRO A 450 -27.48 -10.33 -32.23
C PRO A 450 -26.80 -11.68 -32.45
N GLU A 451 -25.46 -11.73 -32.26
CA GLU A 451 -24.70 -12.99 -32.37
C GLU A 451 -25.10 -13.99 -31.30
N VAL A 452 -25.37 -13.51 -30.08
CA VAL A 452 -25.77 -14.37 -28.96
C VAL A 452 -27.19 -14.92 -29.20
N ASN A 453 -28.12 -14.07 -29.61
CA ASN A 453 -29.48 -14.45 -29.94
C ASN A 453 -29.51 -15.42 -31.09
N PHE A 454 -28.67 -15.21 -32.10
CA PHE A 454 -28.54 -16.14 -33.23
C PHE A 454 -28.04 -17.51 -32.78
N GLN A 455 -26.99 -17.54 -31.95
CA GLN A 455 -26.40 -18.79 -31.45
C GLN A 455 -27.38 -19.60 -30.60
N GLN A 456 -28.20 -18.97 -29.76
CA GLN A 456 -29.18 -19.63 -28.90
C GLN A 456 -30.29 -20.35 -29.70
N GLN A 457 -30.60 -19.89 -30.91
CA GLN A 457 -31.61 -20.54 -31.79
C GLN A 457 -31.08 -21.80 -32.47
N TRP A 458 -29.75 -21.97 -32.53
CA TRP A 458 -29.12 -23.08 -33.26
C TRP A 458 -28.26 -23.92 -32.31
N GLU A 459 -28.88 -24.48 -31.26
CA GLU A 459 -28.19 -25.29 -30.24
C GLU A 459 -27.55 -26.59 -30.75
N ASP A 460 -27.85 -27.04 -31.95
CA ASP A 460 -27.29 -28.27 -32.53
C ASP A 460 -26.14 -27.97 -33.52
N GLY A 461 -24.95 -27.87 -33.05
CA GLY A 461 -23.65 -28.31 -33.56
C GLY A 461 -23.32 -28.34 -35.05
N ASP A 462 -24.04 -27.65 -35.93
CA ASP A 462 -23.67 -27.57 -37.34
C ASP A 462 -22.60 -26.47 -37.51
N ASP A 463 -21.36 -26.89 -37.71
CA ASP A 463 -20.20 -26.01 -37.96
C ASP A 463 -20.42 -25.04 -39.17
N ASN A 464 -21.45 -25.24 -39.95
CA ASN A 464 -21.79 -24.35 -41.06
C ASN A 464 -22.59 -23.12 -40.64
N ASN A 465 -23.19 -23.12 -39.46
CA ASN A 465 -24.08 -22.05 -38.98
C ASN A 465 -23.41 -21.16 -37.91
N ARG A 466 -22.11 -21.00 -37.94
CA ARG A 466 -21.40 -20.09 -37.05
C ARG A 466 -21.64 -18.63 -37.45
N TRP A 467 -22.12 -17.78 -36.51
CA TRP A 467 -22.41 -16.36 -36.74
C TRP A 467 -21.20 -15.58 -37.27
N TRP A 468 -20.00 -15.88 -36.82
CA TRP A 468 -18.77 -15.20 -37.24
C TRP A 468 -18.38 -15.44 -38.72
N ARG A 469 -19.09 -16.31 -39.43
CA ARG A 469 -18.86 -16.52 -40.85
C ARG A 469 -19.53 -15.48 -41.75
N PHE A 470 -20.63 -14.88 -41.31
CA PHE A 470 -21.41 -13.92 -42.09
C PHE A 470 -21.48 -12.53 -41.47
N ASP A 471 -21.14 -12.36 -40.16
CA ASP A 471 -21.16 -11.08 -39.47
C ASP A 471 -20.08 -10.16 -40.04
N PRO A 472 -20.44 -8.98 -40.60
CA PRO A 472 -19.50 -8.09 -41.21
C PRO A 472 -18.53 -7.47 -40.20
N ARG A 473 -18.87 -7.45 -38.91
CA ARG A 473 -17.97 -6.97 -37.85
C ARG A 473 -16.73 -7.86 -37.74
N VAL A 474 -16.84 -9.17 -37.99
CA VAL A 474 -15.72 -10.11 -37.94
C VAL A 474 -14.76 -9.89 -39.11
N GLU A 475 -15.28 -9.70 -40.31
CA GLU A 475 -14.45 -9.39 -41.49
C GLU A 475 -13.74 -8.05 -41.35
N TRP A 476 -14.48 -7.04 -40.90
CA TRP A 476 -13.93 -5.75 -40.56
C TRP A 476 -12.81 -5.85 -39.51
N LEU A 477 -13.01 -6.65 -38.42
CA LEU A 477 -12.01 -6.87 -37.38
C LEU A 477 -10.74 -7.49 -37.95
N ILE A 478 -10.87 -8.55 -38.78
CA ILE A 478 -9.72 -9.19 -39.43
C ILE A 478 -8.92 -8.20 -40.27
N ASP A 479 -9.61 -7.38 -41.07
CA ASP A 479 -8.94 -6.41 -41.95
C ASP A 479 -8.31 -5.27 -41.15
N THR A 480 -8.95 -4.80 -40.09
CA THR A 480 -8.40 -3.80 -39.17
C THR A 480 -7.14 -4.32 -38.47
N LEU A 481 -7.15 -5.56 -37.98
CA LEU A 481 -6.00 -6.18 -37.35
C LEU A 481 -4.81 -6.37 -38.30
N LYS A 482 -5.08 -6.70 -39.58
CA LYS A 482 -4.03 -6.74 -40.62
C LYS A 482 -3.39 -5.38 -40.85
N MET A 483 -4.18 -4.30 -40.83
CA MET A 483 -3.64 -2.92 -40.93
C MET A 483 -2.84 -2.54 -39.68
N LEU A 484 -3.28 -2.95 -38.50
CA LEU A 484 -2.64 -2.68 -37.22
C LEU A 484 -1.58 -3.72 -36.81
N LYS A 485 -0.98 -4.42 -37.76
CA LYS A 485 -0.06 -5.54 -37.48
C LYS A 485 1.10 -5.23 -36.53
N GLN A 486 1.50 -3.99 -36.43
CA GLN A 486 2.63 -3.55 -35.57
C GLN A 486 2.19 -3.14 -34.16
N PHE A 487 0.89 -3.13 -33.91
CA PHE A 487 0.33 -2.66 -32.64
C PHE A 487 -0.39 -3.79 -31.91
N LYS A 488 -0.35 -3.72 -30.60
CA LYS A 488 -1.18 -4.54 -29.71
C LYS A 488 -2.58 -3.97 -29.68
N VAL A 489 -3.58 -4.81 -29.85
CA VAL A 489 -4.99 -4.42 -29.92
C VAL A 489 -5.79 -5.13 -28.84
N LEU A 490 -6.49 -4.36 -28.01
CA LEU A 490 -7.45 -4.87 -27.03
C LEU A 490 -8.84 -4.89 -27.66
N VAL A 491 -9.51 -6.04 -27.65
CA VAL A 491 -10.90 -6.19 -28.11
C VAL A 491 -11.76 -6.51 -26.89
N ILE A 492 -12.82 -5.76 -26.67
CA ILE A 492 -13.76 -6.02 -25.55
C ILE A 492 -15.15 -6.27 -26.12
N CYS A 493 -15.78 -7.33 -25.66
CA CYS A 493 -17.17 -7.70 -25.92
C CYS A 493 -17.91 -8.02 -24.63
N ALA A 494 -19.24 -8.09 -24.65
CA ALA A 494 -20.06 -8.32 -23.47
C ALA A 494 -19.96 -9.75 -22.92
N HIS A 495 -19.84 -10.76 -23.81
CA HIS A 495 -19.99 -12.16 -23.45
C HIS A 495 -18.72 -12.98 -23.68
N ALA A 496 -18.44 -13.94 -22.76
CA ALA A 496 -17.33 -14.87 -22.90
C ALA A 496 -17.40 -15.71 -24.15
N GLU A 497 -18.59 -16.17 -24.52
CA GLU A 497 -18.84 -16.98 -25.73
C GLU A 497 -18.45 -16.20 -26.98
N THR A 498 -18.84 -14.92 -27.07
CA THR A 498 -18.43 -14.04 -28.17
C THR A 498 -16.91 -13.89 -28.25
N ALA A 499 -16.23 -13.78 -27.11
CA ALA A 499 -14.77 -13.68 -27.07
C ALA A 499 -14.08 -14.95 -27.57
N LEU A 500 -14.55 -16.12 -27.19
CA LEU A 500 -14.05 -17.42 -27.65
C LEU A 500 -14.30 -17.65 -29.15
N ASP A 501 -15.48 -17.32 -29.62
CA ASP A 501 -15.83 -17.41 -31.02
C ASP A 501 -15.01 -16.46 -31.92
N LEU A 502 -14.69 -15.27 -31.44
CA LEU A 502 -13.80 -14.33 -32.12
C LEU A 502 -12.36 -14.85 -32.19
N GLU A 503 -11.85 -15.49 -31.13
CA GLU A 503 -10.53 -16.12 -31.18
C GLU A 503 -10.48 -17.23 -32.20
N ASP A 504 -11.48 -18.12 -32.22
CA ASP A 504 -11.63 -19.17 -33.22
C ASP A 504 -11.71 -18.59 -34.64
N ALA A 505 -12.50 -17.54 -34.84
CA ALA A 505 -12.62 -16.88 -36.13
C ALA A 505 -11.29 -16.31 -36.63
N LEU A 506 -10.54 -15.62 -35.77
CA LEU A 506 -9.22 -15.06 -36.08
C LEU A 506 -8.21 -16.16 -36.42
N ARG A 507 -8.19 -17.23 -35.65
CA ARG A 507 -7.30 -18.37 -35.85
C ARG A 507 -7.61 -19.09 -37.16
N LEU A 508 -8.88 -19.39 -37.42
CA LEU A 508 -9.31 -20.21 -38.57
C LEU A 508 -9.33 -19.43 -39.88
N ARG A 509 -9.72 -18.15 -39.87
CA ARG A 509 -9.88 -17.34 -41.09
C ARG A 509 -8.63 -16.54 -41.47
N SER A 510 -7.80 -16.15 -40.53
CA SER A 510 -6.72 -15.23 -40.80
C SER A 510 -5.35 -15.66 -40.30
N GLY A 511 -5.28 -16.59 -39.35
CA GLY A 511 -4.03 -16.97 -38.66
C GLY A 511 -3.43 -15.88 -37.81
N ILE A 512 -4.20 -14.87 -37.41
CA ILE A 512 -3.77 -13.82 -36.50
C ILE A 512 -3.64 -14.43 -35.08
N SER A 513 -2.51 -14.17 -34.43
CA SER A 513 -2.27 -14.63 -33.05
C SER A 513 -3.12 -13.81 -32.07
N ALA A 514 -4.06 -14.49 -31.46
CA ALA A 514 -4.95 -13.92 -30.45
C ALA A 514 -4.91 -14.74 -29.16
N THR A 515 -5.28 -14.14 -28.06
CA THR A 515 -5.50 -14.79 -26.77
C THR A 515 -6.77 -14.23 -26.15
N VAL A 516 -7.41 -15.01 -25.28
CA VAL A 516 -8.70 -14.63 -24.67
C VAL A 516 -8.56 -14.40 -23.18
N PHE A 517 -9.53 -13.66 -22.64
CA PHE A 517 -9.59 -13.30 -21.24
C PHE A 517 -11.06 -13.22 -20.81
N HIS A 518 -11.54 -14.21 -20.06
CA HIS A 518 -12.94 -14.28 -19.68
C HIS A 518 -13.12 -14.81 -18.24
N GLU A 519 -14.32 -14.71 -17.68
CA GLU A 519 -14.66 -15.05 -16.31
C GLU A 519 -14.42 -16.52 -15.95
N GLY A 520 -14.55 -17.45 -16.88
CA GLY A 520 -14.31 -18.87 -16.67
C GLY A 520 -12.84 -19.27 -16.51
N MET A 521 -11.88 -18.36 -16.73
CA MET A 521 -10.46 -18.65 -16.59
C MET A 521 -9.97 -18.47 -15.15
N SER A 522 -9.08 -19.36 -14.71
CA SER A 522 -8.34 -19.21 -13.45
C SER A 522 -7.41 -18.01 -13.50
N ILE A 523 -6.99 -17.54 -12.33
CA ILE A 523 -6.03 -16.41 -12.22
C ILE A 523 -4.74 -16.71 -12.98
N LEU A 524 -4.22 -17.94 -12.87
CA LEU A 524 -2.99 -18.34 -13.56
C LEU A 524 -3.12 -18.34 -15.07
N GLU A 525 -4.27 -18.79 -15.61
CA GLU A 525 -4.54 -18.74 -17.05
C GLU A 525 -4.64 -17.32 -17.56
N ARG A 526 -5.29 -16.43 -16.79
CA ARG A 526 -5.36 -14.99 -17.08
C ARG A 526 -3.98 -14.36 -17.08
N ASP A 527 -3.10 -14.73 -16.14
CA ASP A 527 -1.72 -14.24 -16.09
C ASP A 527 -0.91 -14.65 -17.30
N ARG A 528 -1.04 -15.91 -17.73
CA ARG A 528 -0.37 -16.40 -18.92
C ARG A 528 -0.87 -15.69 -20.19
N ALA A 529 -2.18 -15.48 -20.31
CA ALA A 529 -2.76 -14.76 -21.43
C ALA A 529 -2.28 -13.29 -21.47
N ALA A 530 -2.26 -12.61 -20.33
CA ALA A 530 -1.77 -11.23 -20.23
C ALA A 530 -0.26 -11.13 -20.54
N ALA A 531 0.57 -12.04 -20.02
CA ALA A 531 1.99 -12.11 -20.32
C ALA A 531 2.26 -12.39 -21.79
N TYR A 532 1.47 -13.31 -22.40
CA TYR A 532 1.57 -13.60 -23.82
C TYR A 532 1.15 -12.41 -24.69
N PHE A 533 0.15 -11.65 -24.28
CA PHE A 533 -0.22 -10.40 -24.98
C PHE A 533 0.83 -9.31 -24.80
N ALA A 534 1.48 -9.21 -23.64
CA ALA A 534 2.50 -8.20 -23.38
C ALA A 534 3.84 -8.46 -24.09
N ASP A 535 4.13 -9.70 -24.51
CA ASP A 535 5.36 -10.05 -25.21
C ASP A 535 5.38 -9.40 -26.61
N GLU A 536 6.38 -8.53 -26.85
CA GLU A 536 6.50 -7.78 -28.10
C GLU A 536 7.05 -8.61 -29.27
N GLU A 537 7.87 -9.63 -29.01
CA GLU A 537 8.55 -10.40 -30.06
C GLU A 537 7.75 -11.61 -30.52
N PHE A 538 7.22 -12.39 -29.56
CA PHE A 538 6.58 -13.69 -29.82
C PHE A 538 5.13 -13.76 -29.36
N GLY A 539 4.63 -12.68 -28.76
CA GLY A 539 3.32 -12.66 -28.15
C GLY A 539 2.14 -12.47 -29.11
N ALA A 540 0.93 -12.59 -28.56
CA ALA A 540 -0.30 -12.34 -29.30
C ALA A 540 -0.40 -10.87 -29.73
N GLN A 541 -0.87 -10.63 -30.97
CA GLN A 541 -1.21 -9.27 -31.40
C GLN A 541 -2.48 -8.76 -30.72
N VAL A 542 -3.41 -9.66 -30.40
CA VAL A 542 -4.76 -9.33 -29.97
C VAL A 542 -5.07 -10.02 -28.65
N LEU A 543 -5.60 -9.26 -27.71
CA LEU A 543 -6.26 -9.79 -26.52
C LEU A 543 -7.75 -9.52 -26.63
N ILE A 544 -8.57 -10.57 -26.56
CA ILE A 544 -10.03 -10.49 -26.63
C ILE A 544 -10.58 -10.72 -25.23
N CYS A 545 -11.30 -9.75 -24.69
CA CYS A 545 -11.84 -9.81 -23.32
C CYS A 545 -13.36 -9.83 -23.33
N SER A 546 -13.95 -10.63 -22.42
CA SER A 546 -15.32 -10.40 -21.97
C SER A 546 -15.41 -9.21 -21.01
N GLU A 547 -16.62 -8.79 -20.65
CA GLU A 547 -16.84 -7.66 -19.73
C GLU A 547 -16.06 -7.80 -18.43
N ILE A 548 -16.24 -8.90 -17.73
CA ILE A 548 -15.61 -9.19 -16.42
C ILE A 548 -14.14 -9.56 -16.58
N GLY A 549 -13.79 -10.23 -17.69
CA GLY A 549 -12.42 -10.68 -17.93
C GLY A 549 -11.38 -9.56 -17.94
N SER A 550 -11.77 -8.35 -18.34
CA SER A 550 -10.84 -7.23 -18.47
C SER A 550 -10.54 -6.50 -17.15
N GLU A 551 -11.23 -6.79 -16.07
CA GLU A 551 -11.09 -6.06 -14.78
C GLU A 551 -9.72 -6.27 -14.11
N GLY A 552 -9.21 -5.22 -13.46
CA GLY A 552 -8.02 -5.27 -12.60
C GLY A 552 -6.67 -5.31 -13.32
N ARG A 553 -6.62 -5.24 -14.67
CA ARG A 553 -5.37 -5.33 -15.44
C ARG A 553 -4.93 -3.99 -16.03
N ASN A 554 -3.61 -3.86 -16.20
CA ASN A 554 -2.99 -2.72 -16.86
C ASN A 554 -2.45 -3.13 -18.23
N PHE A 555 -2.99 -2.52 -19.28
CA PHE A 555 -2.57 -2.74 -20.67
C PHE A 555 -2.03 -1.45 -21.32
N GLN A 556 -1.38 -0.57 -20.55
CA GLN A 556 -0.87 0.73 -21.03
C GLN A 556 0.12 0.64 -22.20
N PHE A 557 0.72 -0.53 -22.45
CA PHE A 557 1.54 -0.76 -23.63
C PHE A 557 0.71 -0.85 -24.93
N ALA A 558 -0.63 -1.03 -24.85
CA ALA A 558 -1.55 -0.95 -25.95
C ALA A 558 -2.30 0.38 -25.95
N HIS A 559 -2.66 0.89 -27.12
CA HIS A 559 -3.44 2.13 -27.28
C HIS A 559 -4.56 2.02 -28.34
N HIS A 560 -4.76 0.84 -28.91
CA HIS A 560 -5.90 0.53 -29.76
C HIS A 560 -6.91 -0.32 -29.02
N LEU A 561 -8.15 0.19 -28.88
CA LEU A 561 -9.28 -0.49 -28.26
C LEU A 561 -10.39 -0.69 -29.29
N VAL A 562 -10.80 -1.93 -29.49
CA VAL A 562 -11.99 -2.28 -30.24
C VAL A 562 -13.12 -2.57 -29.26
N LEU A 563 -14.17 -1.78 -29.31
CA LEU A 563 -15.43 -2.03 -28.62
C LEU A 563 -16.33 -2.81 -29.60
N PHE A 564 -16.21 -4.15 -29.57
CA PHE A 564 -16.91 -5.03 -30.56
C PHE A 564 -18.43 -4.91 -30.45
N ASP A 565 -18.91 -4.68 -29.25
CA ASP A 565 -20.27 -4.27 -28.92
C ASP A 565 -20.25 -3.14 -27.87
N LEU A 566 -21.39 -2.51 -27.64
CA LEU A 566 -21.52 -1.44 -26.64
C LEU A 566 -22.39 -1.93 -25.47
N PRO A 567 -21.96 -1.70 -24.23
CA PRO A 567 -22.74 -2.02 -23.05
C PRO A 567 -23.96 -1.08 -22.92
N ALA A 568 -25.04 -1.56 -22.33
CA ALA A 568 -26.24 -0.77 -22.13
C ALA A 568 -26.07 0.35 -21.07
N HIS A 569 -25.05 0.22 -20.19
CA HIS A 569 -24.81 1.17 -19.12
C HIS A 569 -23.55 2.01 -19.40
N PRO A 570 -23.61 3.35 -19.28
CA PRO A 570 -22.47 4.23 -19.59
C PRO A 570 -21.26 4.02 -18.68
N ASP A 571 -21.43 3.60 -17.43
CA ASP A 571 -20.32 3.32 -16.52
C ASP A 571 -19.49 2.13 -16.99
N LEU A 572 -20.13 1.08 -17.57
CA LEU A 572 -19.42 -0.04 -18.17
C LEU A 572 -18.61 0.40 -19.41
N LEU A 573 -19.17 1.33 -20.21
CA LEU A 573 -18.40 1.91 -21.32
C LEU A 573 -17.16 2.64 -20.83
N GLU A 574 -17.30 3.46 -19.80
CA GLU A 574 -16.17 4.16 -19.20
C GLU A 574 -15.15 3.19 -18.59
N GLN A 575 -15.60 2.12 -17.95
CA GLN A 575 -14.72 1.06 -17.45
C GLN A 575 -13.94 0.36 -18.58
N ARG A 576 -14.60 0.02 -19.71
CA ARG A 576 -13.93 -0.57 -20.88
C ARG A 576 -12.85 0.36 -21.44
N ILE A 577 -13.17 1.62 -21.64
CA ILE A 577 -12.21 2.62 -22.13
C ILE A 577 -11.07 2.82 -21.11
N GLY A 578 -11.40 2.85 -19.83
CA GLY A 578 -10.46 3.00 -18.71
C GLY A 578 -9.42 1.87 -18.59
N ARG A 579 -9.52 0.77 -19.37
CA ARG A 579 -8.46 -0.24 -19.44
C ARG A 579 -7.18 0.29 -20.08
N LEU A 580 -7.31 1.17 -21.06
CA LEU A 580 -6.18 1.81 -21.75
C LEU A 580 -6.02 3.29 -21.36
N ASP A 581 -7.11 3.95 -21.03
CA ASP A 581 -7.19 5.36 -20.73
C ASP A 581 -6.85 5.65 -19.25
N ARG A 582 -5.56 5.62 -18.95
CA ARG A 582 -5.00 5.81 -17.61
C ARG A 582 -3.89 6.83 -17.62
N ILE A 583 -3.62 7.43 -16.48
CA ILE A 583 -2.47 8.31 -16.27
C ILE A 583 -1.19 7.56 -16.66
N GLY A 584 -0.30 8.23 -17.39
CA GLY A 584 0.97 7.66 -17.86
C GLY A 584 0.91 6.96 -19.22
N GLN A 585 -0.26 6.82 -19.81
CA GLN A 585 -0.38 6.40 -21.22
C GLN A 585 0.20 7.49 -22.12
N ARG A 586 1.19 7.11 -22.93
CA ARG A 586 1.94 8.05 -23.80
C ARG A 586 1.29 8.31 -25.16
N HIS A 587 0.36 7.45 -25.57
CA HIS A 587 -0.28 7.48 -26.86
C HIS A 587 -1.75 7.87 -26.77
N THR A 588 -2.26 8.58 -27.77
CA THR A 588 -3.71 8.82 -27.95
C THR A 588 -4.42 7.49 -28.08
N ILE A 589 -5.48 7.28 -27.30
CA ILE A 589 -6.29 6.06 -27.35
C ILE A 589 -7.14 6.07 -28.60
N GLN A 590 -6.96 5.06 -29.43
CA GLN A 590 -7.70 4.85 -30.67
C GLN A 590 -8.90 3.93 -30.39
N LEU A 591 -10.11 4.51 -30.32
CA LEU A 591 -11.35 3.79 -30.06
C LEU A 591 -12.00 3.36 -31.38
N HIS A 592 -12.05 2.07 -31.66
CA HIS A 592 -12.68 1.49 -32.83
C HIS A 592 -14.04 0.91 -32.46
N VAL A 593 -15.11 1.46 -33.06
CA VAL A 593 -16.50 1.07 -32.73
C VAL A 593 -17.24 0.61 -34.00
N PRO A 594 -17.19 -0.70 -34.29
CA PRO A 594 -18.05 -1.27 -35.33
C PRO A 594 -19.49 -1.36 -34.80
N HIS A 595 -20.46 -1.03 -35.64
CA HIS A 595 -21.87 -1.17 -35.29
C HIS A 595 -22.71 -1.45 -36.52
N LEU A 596 -23.77 -2.23 -36.35
CA LEU A 596 -24.69 -2.59 -37.45
C LEU A 596 -25.66 -1.44 -37.73
N GLU A 597 -25.81 -1.08 -38.99
CA GLU A 597 -26.72 -0.02 -39.43
C GLU A 597 -28.19 -0.41 -39.21
N ASN A 598 -29.02 0.60 -38.94
CA ASN A 598 -30.46 0.44 -38.70
C ASN A 598 -30.82 -0.53 -37.55
N SER A 599 -29.98 -0.57 -36.51
CA SER A 599 -30.10 -1.48 -35.35
C SER A 599 -30.09 -0.72 -34.03
N ALA A 600 -30.40 -1.44 -32.97
CA ALA A 600 -30.23 -0.95 -31.61
C ALA A 600 -28.79 -0.53 -31.29
N GLN A 601 -27.78 -1.21 -31.88
CA GLN A 601 -26.37 -0.85 -31.74
C GLN A 601 -26.08 0.53 -32.31
N GLN A 602 -26.60 0.88 -33.49
CA GLN A 602 -26.40 2.21 -34.07
C GLN A 602 -27.02 3.31 -33.20
N ARG A 603 -28.23 3.07 -32.68
CA ARG A 603 -28.92 4.04 -31.80
C ARG A 603 -28.17 4.21 -30.48
N LEU A 604 -27.66 3.13 -29.87
CA LEU A 604 -26.86 3.19 -28.68
C LEU A 604 -25.53 3.93 -28.91
N PHE A 605 -24.86 3.65 -30.06
CA PHE A 605 -23.69 4.42 -30.49
C PHE A 605 -23.99 5.93 -30.60
N GLN A 606 -25.12 6.31 -31.23
CA GLN A 606 -25.53 7.70 -31.36
C GLN A 606 -25.83 8.35 -30.01
N TRP A 607 -26.43 7.64 -29.08
CA TRP A 607 -26.68 8.09 -27.70
C TRP A 607 -25.36 8.40 -27.00
N TYR A 608 -24.41 7.46 -26.98
CA TYR A 608 -23.11 7.68 -26.36
C TYR A 608 -22.28 8.75 -27.03
N HIS A 609 -22.32 8.84 -28.34
CA HIS A 609 -21.54 9.82 -29.08
C HIS A 609 -22.15 11.23 -29.06
N GLN A 610 -23.44 11.35 -29.36
CA GLN A 610 -24.09 12.65 -29.60
C GLN A 610 -24.69 13.25 -28.34
N ALA A 611 -25.31 12.44 -27.47
CA ALA A 611 -25.92 12.94 -26.24
C ALA A 611 -24.91 12.99 -25.10
N LEU A 612 -24.18 11.90 -24.84
CA LEU A 612 -23.28 11.79 -23.70
C LEU A 612 -21.84 12.24 -23.97
N ASN A 613 -21.42 12.25 -25.24
CA ASN A 613 -20.02 12.50 -25.64
C ASN A 613 -18.99 11.58 -24.92
N ALA A 614 -19.41 10.35 -24.58
CA ALA A 614 -18.69 9.44 -23.72
C ALA A 614 -17.46 8.77 -24.37
N PHE A 615 -17.30 8.85 -25.70
CA PHE A 615 -16.10 8.32 -26.36
C PHE A 615 -14.92 9.29 -26.31
N LEU A 616 -15.17 10.60 -26.45
CA LEU A 616 -14.11 11.60 -26.52
C LEU A 616 -13.73 12.14 -25.13
N ASN A 617 -14.71 12.20 -24.23
CA ASN A 617 -14.52 12.69 -22.88
C ASN A 617 -15.07 11.67 -21.87
N THR A 618 -14.59 11.73 -20.66
CA THR A 618 -15.25 11.03 -19.54
C THR A 618 -16.64 11.59 -19.31
N CYS A 619 -17.57 10.74 -18.93
CA CYS A 619 -18.96 11.15 -18.67
C CYS A 619 -19.30 10.97 -17.18
N PRO A 620 -18.84 11.85 -16.28
CA PRO A 620 -19.11 11.75 -14.84
C PRO A 620 -20.62 11.82 -14.52
N THR A 621 -21.42 12.35 -15.40
CA THR A 621 -22.88 12.46 -15.29
C THR A 621 -23.63 11.26 -15.87
N GLY A 622 -22.91 10.24 -16.40
CA GLY A 622 -23.49 9.12 -17.13
C GLY A 622 -24.54 8.35 -16.35
N ASN A 623 -24.26 8.06 -15.09
CA ASN A 623 -25.20 7.34 -14.21
C ASN A 623 -26.50 8.13 -13.95
N ALA A 624 -26.39 9.43 -13.67
CA ALA A 624 -27.54 10.28 -13.47
C ALA A 624 -28.43 10.37 -14.73
N LEU A 625 -27.79 10.49 -15.89
CA LEU A 625 -28.49 10.49 -17.18
C LEU A 625 -29.12 9.14 -17.50
N GLN A 626 -28.46 8.04 -17.17
CA GLN A 626 -29.03 6.71 -17.34
C GLN A 626 -30.27 6.49 -16.47
N HIS A 627 -30.23 6.96 -15.23
CA HIS A 627 -31.38 6.89 -14.34
C HIS A 627 -32.56 7.72 -14.84
N GLU A 628 -32.30 8.95 -15.34
CA GLU A 628 -33.34 9.88 -15.84
C GLU A 628 -33.89 9.45 -17.20
N PHE A 629 -33.04 9.05 -18.14
CA PHE A 629 -33.42 8.78 -19.53
C PHE A 629 -33.56 7.28 -19.85
N GLY A 630 -33.00 6.36 -19.09
CA GLY A 630 -33.01 4.92 -19.34
C GLY A 630 -34.39 4.33 -19.63
N PRO A 631 -35.43 4.64 -18.85
CA PRO A 631 -36.78 4.15 -19.12
C PRO A 631 -37.37 4.62 -20.47
N ARG A 632 -36.90 5.75 -21.01
CA ARG A 632 -37.31 6.29 -22.31
C ARG A 632 -36.38 5.80 -23.45
N LEU A 633 -35.10 5.57 -23.13
CA LEU A 633 -34.07 5.15 -24.07
C LEU A 633 -34.32 3.72 -24.55
N LEU A 634 -34.48 2.76 -23.64
CA LEU A 634 -34.61 1.35 -23.96
C LEU A 634 -35.71 1.05 -25.00
N PRO A 635 -36.93 1.54 -24.90
CA PRO A 635 -37.97 1.28 -25.93
C PRO A 635 -37.67 1.92 -27.28
N LEU A 636 -36.86 2.99 -27.32
CA LEU A 636 -36.51 3.67 -28.56
C LEU A 636 -35.29 3.06 -29.26
N LEU A 637 -34.53 2.19 -28.59
CA LEU A 637 -33.42 1.48 -29.23
C LEU A 637 -33.89 0.48 -30.30
N ASP A 638 -34.99 -0.25 -30.05
CA ASP A 638 -35.55 -1.27 -30.96
C ASP A 638 -36.32 -0.72 -32.17
N GLY A 639 -36.50 0.55 -32.23
CA GLY A 639 -37.26 1.17 -33.31
C GLY A 639 -38.31 2.12 -32.72
N GLY A 640 -38.48 3.23 -33.27
CA GLY A 640 -39.39 4.30 -32.84
C GLY A 640 -39.37 5.36 -33.93
N GLU A 641 -40.26 6.35 -33.80
CA GLU A 641 -40.24 7.49 -34.70
C GLU A 641 -38.91 8.23 -34.60
N ASP A 642 -38.25 8.50 -35.72
CA ASP A 642 -36.96 9.24 -35.75
C ASP A 642 -37.02 10.59 -35.07
N LYS A 643 -38.20 11.25 -35.13
CA LYS A 643 -38.41 12.51 -34.43
C LYS A 643 -38.33 12.38 -32.90
N ALA A 644 -38.83 11.27 -32.35
CA ALA A 644 -38.75 11.00 -30.92
C ALA A 644 -37.30 10.71 -30.49
N TRP A 645 -36.58 10.01 -31.34
CA TRP A 645 -35.15 9.73 -31.18
C TRP A 645 -34.31 11.02 -31.18
N ASP A 646 -34.48 11.87 -32.21
CA ASP A 646 -33.74 13.15 -32.30
C ASP A 646 -34.06 14.06 -31.12
N ALA A 647 -35.30 14.09 -30.66
CA ALA A 647 -35.69 14.84 -29.46
C ALA A 647 -34.99 14.32 -28.20
N LEU A 648 -34.91 12.98 -28.03
CA LEU A 648 -34.23 12.34 -26.87
C LEU A 648 -32.73 12.68 -26.88
N LEU A 649 -32.07 12.64 -28.04
CA LEU A 649 -30.66 13.01 -28.16
C LEU A 649 -30.40 14.48 -27.78
N ALA A 650 -31.27 15.39 -28.22
CA ALA A 650 -31.16 16.82 -27.91
C ALA A 650 -31.41 17.10 -26.43
N GLU A 651 -32.42 16.47 -25.83
CA GLU A 651 -32.71 16.60 -24.38
C GLU A 651 -31.56 16.02 -23.54
N GLY A 652 -31.04 14.85 -23.90
CA GLY A 652 -29.91 14.22 -23.22
C GLY A 652 -28.66 15.09 -23.22
N ARG A 653 -28.33 15.68 -24.39
CA ARG A 653 -27.23 16.64 -24.52
C ARG A 653 -27.39 17.86 -23.62
N ALA A 654 -28.54 18.49 -23.69
CA ALA A 654 -28.81 19.68 -22.90
C ALA A 654 -28.74 19.40 -21.38
N ARG A 655 -29.25 18.24 -20.98
CA ARG A 655 -29.22 17.83 -19.56
C ARG A 655 -27.82 17.50 -19.09
N ARG A 656 -26.99 16.82 -19.93
CA ARG A 656 -25.58 16.59 -19.65
C ARG A 656 -24.84 17.91 -19.42
N GLU A 657 -24.98 18.88 -20.36
CA GLU A 657 -24.31 20.17 -20.26
C GLU A 657 -24.73 20.95 -18.98
N ALA A 658 -25.99 20.86 -18.59
CA ALA A 658 -26.47 21.46 -17.35
C ALA A 658 -25.87 20.80 -16.12
N LEU A 659 -25.82 19.47 -16.06
CA LEU A 659 -25.22 18.72 -14.95
C LEU A 659 -23.72 18.93 -14.85
N GLU A 660 -23.00 18.97 -15.97
CA GLU A 660 -21.57 19.29 -16.01
C GLU A 660 -21.30 20.71 -15.49
N ALA A 661 -22.13 21.69 -15.86
CA ALA A 661 -22.02 23.05 -15.35
C ALA A 661 -22.27 23.12 -13.83
N GLU A 662 -23.22 22.35 -13.31
CA GLU A 662 -23.47 22.24 -11.87
C GLU A 662 -22.28 21.65 -11.13
N LEU A 663 -21.64 20.58 -11.67
CA LEU A 663 -20.47 19.95 -11.10
C LEU A 663 -19.23 20.86 -11.08
N HIS A 664 -19.10 21.75 -12.08
CA HIS A 664 -17.95 22.66 -12.19
C HIS A 664 -18.10 23.93 -11.32
N SER A 665 -19.26 24.14 -10.72
CA SER A 665 -19.53 25.34 -9.92
C SER A 665 -19.31 25.16 -8.42
N GLY A 666 -18.45 25.98 -7.81
CA GLY A 666 -18.42 26.17 -6.37
C GLY A 666 -17.54 25.19 -5.57
N ARG A 667 -18.15 24.38 -4.71
CA ARG A 667 -17.47 23.59 -3.68
C ARG A 667 -16.48 22.55 -4.22
N ASP A 668 -16.81 21.91 -5.34
CA ASP A 668 -15.97 20.86 -5.93
C ASP A 668 -14.57 21.34 -6.28
N ARG A 669 -14.43 22.56 -6.75
CA ARG A 669 -13.15 23.11 -7.15
C ARG A 669 -12.22 23.42 -5.97
N LEU A 670 -12.76 23.80 -4.81
CA LEU A 670 -11.95 23.93 -3.59
C LEU A 670 -11.37 22.58 -3.14
N LEU A 671 -12.15 21.51 -3.27
CA LEU A 671 -11.71 20.18 -2.93
C LEU A 671 -10.61 19.68 -3.86
N GLU A 672 -10.75 19.92 -5.18
CA GLU A 672 -9.73 19.58 -6.17
C GLU A 672 -8.40 20.29 -5.88
N LEU A 673 -8.46 21.58 -5.54
CA LEU A 673 -7.27 22.35 -5.22
C LEU A 673 -6.59 21.87 -3.92
N ASN A 674 -7.38 21.48 -2.93
CA ASN A 674 -6.88 20.92 -1.68
C ASN A 674 -6.25 19.53 -1.89
N SER A 675 -6.85 18.70 -2.75
CA SER A 675 -6.39 17.34 -3.04
C SER A 675 -5.14 17.29 -3.93
N GLY A 676 -4.86 18.37 -4.67
CA GLY A 676 -3.71 18.46 -5.59
C GLY A 676 -2.34 18.65 -4.92
N GLY A 677 -2.29 19.02 -3.63
CA GLY A 677 -1.06 19.03 -2.82
C GLY A 677 0.01 20.06 -3.13
N ALA A 678 -0.29 21.09 -3.94
CA ALA A 678 0.56 22.27 -4.18
C ALA A 678 2.08 22.00 -4.36
N GLY A 679 2.47 20.98 -5.14
CA GLY A 679 3.87 20.63 -5.43
C GLY A 679 4.51 19.60 -4.50
N GLU A 680 3.86 19.22 -3.42
CA GLU A 680 4.39 18.20 -2.50
C GLU A 680 4.33 16.78 -3.10
N GLY A 681 3.32 16.51 -3.92
CA GLY A 681 3.18 15.23 -4.61
C GLY A 681 4.27 15.04 -5.67
N GLU A 682 4.60 16.07 -6.43
CA GLU A 682 5.67 16.07 -7.42
C GLU A 682 7.03 15.77 -6.79
N ALA A 683 7.33 16.37 -5.65
CA ALA A 683 8.56 16.09 -4.91
C ALA A 683 8.65 14.62 -4.44
N LEU A 684 7.50 13.99 -4.11
CA LEU A 684 7.47 12.56 -3.80
C LEU A 684 7.71 11.69 -5.04
N VAL A 685 7.16 12.08 -6.19
CA VAL A 685 7.41 11.38 -7.47
C VAL A 685 8.90 11.40 -7.80
N GLU A 686 9.52 12.60 -7.81
CA GLU A 686 10.96 12.76 -8.07
C GLU A 686 11.81 11.90 -7.11
N ALA A 687 11.49 11.91 -5.82
CA ALA A 687 12.22 11.12 -4.84
C ALA A 687 12.06 9.60 -5.02
N ILE A 688 10.91 9.12 -5.51
CA ILE A 688 10.70 7.71 -5.86
C ILE A 688 11.51 7.35 -7.11
N GLU A 689 11.50 8.20 -8.14
CA GLU A 689 12.27 8.00 -9.36
C GLU A 689 13.79 7.97 -9.07
N GLU A 690 14.28 8.87 -8.21
CA GLU A 690 15.67 8.83 -7.74
C GLU A 690 16.00 7.54 -6.98
N GLN A 691 15.06 7.04 -6.17
CA GLN A 691 15.23 5.77 -5.45
C GLN A 691 15.23 4.56 -6.39
N ASP A 692 14.40 4.56 -7.44
CA ASP A 692 14.33 3.49 -8.43
C ASP A 692 15.62 3.43 -9.28
N ASP A 693 16.26 4.56 -9.54
CA ASP A 693 17.53 4.65 -10.26
C ASP A 693 18.77 4.30 -9.39
N ASP A 694 18.60 4.18 -8.06
CA ASP A 694 19.71 3.84 -7.15
C ASP A 694 20.03 2.34 -7.17
N PHE A 695 21.28 2.01 -7.51
CA PHE A 695 21.79 0.62 -7.48
C PHE A 695 22.04 0.06 -6.08
N ALA A 696 21.74 0.78 -5.03
CA ALA A 696 22.00 0.35 -3.66
C ALA A 696 21.23 -0.92 -3.27
N LEU A 697 19.98 -1.06 -3.73
CA LEU A 697 19.16 -2.25 -3.47
C LEU A 697 19.69 -3.48 -4.22
N PRO A 698 19.94 -3.46 -5.53
CA PRO A 698 20.55 -4.58 -6.24
C PRO A 698 21.87 -5.05 -5.61
N ILE A 699 22.77 -4.14 -5.28
CA ILE A 699 24.07 -4.44 -4.63
C ILE A 699 23.86 -5.08 -3.24
N TYR A 700 22.91 -4.58 -2.46
CA TYR A 700 22.60 -5.15 -1.16
C TYR A 700 22.04 -6.58 -1.29
N MET A 701 21.10 -6.77 -2.22
CA MET A 701 20.47 -8.08 -2.44
C MET A 701 21.44 -9.11 -2.99
N GLU A 702 22.35 -8.75 -3.88
CA GLU A 702 23.43 -9.64 -4.35
C GLU A 702 24.24 -10.19 -3.17
N ARG A 703 24.69 -9.32 -2.26
CA ARG A 703 25.42 -9.73 -1.05
C ARG A 703 24.59 -10.62 -0.14
N LEU A 704 23.30 -10.34 -0.04
CA LEU A 704 22.37 -11.12 0.75
C LEU A 704 22.16 -12.52 0.14
N PHE A 705 21.96 -12.60 -1.18
CA PHE A 705 21.81 -13.87 -1.89
C PHE A 705 23.07 -14.72 -1.79
N ASP A 706 24.24 -14.13 -1.98
CA ASP A 706 25.53 -14.80 -1.81
C ASP A 706 25.70 -15.36 -0.39
N ALA A 707 25.35 -14.55 0.64
CA ALA A 707 25.50 -14.95 2.03
C ALA A 707 24.54 -16.11 2.40
N TYR A 708 23.33 -16.11 1.89
CA TYR A 708 22.34 -17.14 2.15
C TYR A 708 22.40 -18.33 1.20
N GLY A 709 23.27 -18.27 0.16
CA GLY A 709 23.43 -19.35 -0.81
C GLY A 709 22.26 -19.47 -1.79
N ILE A 710 21.67 -18.34 -2.17
CA ILE A 710 20.61 -18.26 -3.20
C ILE A 710 21.29 -18.13 -4.55
N HIS A 711 20.88 -18.94 -5.50
CA HIS A 711 21.41 -18.90 -6.87
C HIS A 711 20.62 -17.89 -7.70
N SER A 712 21.32 -16.96 -8.35
CA SER A 712 20.74 -15.99 -9.27
C SER A 712 21.23 -16.24 -10.69
N GLU A 713 20.33 -16.25 -11.65
CA GLU A 713 20.59 -16.40 -13.09
C GLU A 713 19.96 -15.21 -13.84
N ASP A 714 20.63 -14.72 -14.89
CA ASP A 714 20.04 -13.71 -15.77
C ASP A 714 18.87 -14.32 -16.55
N HIS A 715 17.72 -13.65 -16.50
CA HIS A 715 16.53 -14.02 -17.27
C HIS A 715 16.43 -13.22 -18.57
N SER A 716 16.47 -11.90 -18.46
CA SER A 716 16.39 -10.92 -19.54
C SER A 716 17.03 -9.61 -19.07
N GLU A 717 17.03 -8.59 -19.91
CA GLU A 717 17.47 -7.25 -19.50
C GLU A 717 16.69 -6.81 -18.24
N ASN A 718 17.40 -6.44 -17.19
CA ASN A 718 16.87 -6.01 -15.89
C ASN A 718 16.05 -7.05 -15.10
N ALA A 719 16.16 -8.36 -15.43
CA ALA A 719 15.45 -9.41 -14.70
C ALA A 719 16.34 -10.59 -14.35
N LEU A 720 16.15 -11.14 -13.15
CA LEU A 720 16.87 -12.28 -12.62
C LEU A 720 15.91 -13.40 -12.23
N ILE A 721 16.35 -14.64 -12.36
CA ILE A 721 15.68 -15.79 -11.75
C ILE A 721 16.46 -16.18 -10.49
N LEU A 722 15.75 -16.24 -9.38
CA LEU A 722 16.29 -16.69 -8.10
C LEU A 722 15.84 -18.13 -7.83
N LYS A 723 16.76 -18.98 -7.43
CA LYS A 723 16.50 -20.38 -7.09
C LYS A 723 17.17 -20.77 -5.78
N PRO A 724 16.56 -21.63 -4.96
CA PRO A 724 17.25 -22.20 -3.83
C PRO A 724 18.42 -23.06 -4.31
N SER A 725 19.58 -22.98 -3.65
CA SER A 725 20.72 -23.84 -3.94
C SER A 725 20.91 -24.90 -2.85
N GLU A 726 21.69 -25.94 -3.14
CA GLU A 726 22.10 -26.95 -2.14
C GLU A 726 22.89 -26.34 -0.95
N LYS A 727 23.37 -25.10 -1.09
CA LYS A 727 24.13 -24.35 -0.08
C LYS A 727 23.29 -23.37 0.70
N MET A 728 21.97 -23.34 0.46
CA MET A 728 21.07 -22.42 1.14
C MET A 728 21.13 -22.64 2.64
N LEU A 729 21.43 -21.58 3.40
CA LEU A 729 21.67 -21.66 4.84
C LEU A 729 20.39 -21.74 5.68
N ASP A 730 19.33 -21.12 5.20
CA ASP A 730 18.05 -21.02 5.92
C ASP A 730 16.89 -21.27 4.95
N ALA A 731 16.12 -22.34 5.20
CA ALA A 731 14.91 -22.65 4.44
C ALA A 731 13.78 -21.64 4.70
N GLY A 732 13.89 -20.80 5.72
CA GLY A 732 12.94 -19.72 6.04
C GLY A 732 13.19 -18.43 5.26
N PHE A 733 14.21 -18.36 4.40
CA PHE A 733 14.40 -17.19 3.55
C PHE A 733 13.18 -17.01 2.62
N PRO A 734 12.60 -15.79 2.52
CA PRO A 734 11.33 -15.56 1.83
C PRO A 734 11.46 -15.57 0.30
N LEU A 735 11.95 -16.68 -0.25
CA LEU A 735 12.15 -16.86 -1.69
C LEU A 735 10.87 -17.23 -2.45
N GLY A 736 9.84 -17.75 -1.77
CA GLY A 736 8.64 -18.31 -2.40
C GLY A 736 8.73 -19.80 -2.65
N ASP A 737 8.25 -20.25 -3.79
CA ASP A 737 8.21 -21.68 -4.13
C ASP A 737 9.58 -22.26 -4.54
N ASP A 738 9.72 -23.58 -4.41
CA ASP A 738 10.96 -24.32 -4.74
C ASP A 738 11.36 -24.26 -6.23
N GLU A 739 10.43 -23.89 -7.11
CA GLU A 739 10.67 -23.75 -8.55
C GLU A 739 11.48 -22.50 -8.93
N GLY A 740 11.63 -21.55 -8.00
CA GLY A 740 12.29 -20.26 -8.21
C GLY A 740 11.34 -19.12 -8.55
N VAL A 741 11.83 -17.90 -8.46
CA VAL A 741 11.06 -16.68 -8.70
C VAL A 741 11.81 -15.75 -9.65
N THR A 742 11.08 -15.18 -10.63
CA THR A 742 11.64 -14.12 -11.48
C THR A 742 11.41 -12.77 -10.82
N ILE A 743 12.48 -11.99 -10.70
CA ILE A 743 12.48 -10.67 -10.09
C ILE A 743 12.97 -9.60 -11.05
N THR A 744 12.54 -8.38 -10.82
CA THR A 744 13.10 -7.18 -11.47
C THR A 744 13.20 -6.04 -10.45
N TYR A 745 14.16 -5.15 -10.64
CA TYR A 745 14.28 -3.88 -9.91
C TYR A 745 13.74 -2.70 -10.72
N ASP A 746 13.37 -2.94 -11.98
CA ASP A 746 12.86 -1.93 -12.91
C ASP A 746 11.33 -1.84 -12.79
N ARG A 747 10.83 -0.67 -12.37
CA ARG A 747 9.39 -0.41 -12.21
C ARG A 747 8.63 -0.50 -13.54
N ALA A 748 9.19 0.01 -14.63
CA ALA A 748 8.52 0.00 -15.92
C ALA A 748 8.34 -1.44 -16.43
N GLN A 749 9.37 -2.28 -16.27
CA GLN A 749 9.31 -3.70 -16.59
C GLN A 749 8.33 -4.43 -15.67
N ALA A 750 8.35 -4.14 -14.37
CA ALA A 750 7.42 -4.73 -13.42
C ALA A 750 5.97 -4.39 -13.73
N LEU A 751 5.68 -3.17 -14.19
CA LEU A 751 4.33 -2.77 -14.59
C LEU A 751 3.85 -3.45 -15.87
N ALA A 752 4.77 -3.73 -16.80
CA ALA A 752 4.46 -4.42 -18.06
C ALA A 752 4.35 -5.96 -17.91
N ARG A 753 5.12 -6.55 -16.98
CA ARG A 753 5.30 -7.99 -16.80
C ARG A 753 4.84 -8.44 -15.43
N GLU A 754 3.57 -8.81 -15.29
CA GLU A 754 2.97 -9.22 -14.00
C GLU A 754 3.48 -10.56 -13.47
N ASP A 755 4.13 -11.36 -14.29
CA ASP A 755 4.79 -12.62 -13.94
C ASP A 755 6.11 -12.43 -13.17
N MET A 756 6.65 -11.22 -13.10
CA MET A 756 7.87 -10.88 -12.36
C MET A 756 7.52 -10.22 -11.03
N GLN A 757 8.28 -10.50 -10.00
CA GLN A 757 8.18 -9.75 -8.73
C GLN A 757 9.01 -8.47 -8.80
N PHE A 758 8.41 -7.37 -8.35
CA PHE A 758 9.08 -6.08 -8.26
C PHE A 758 9.76 -5.92 -6.90
N LEU A 759 11.10 -6.01 -6.87
CA LEU A 759 11.87 -5.83 -5.66
C LEU A 759 12.13 -4.35 -5.39
N THR A 760 11.60 -3.89 -4.25
CA THR A 760 11.86 -2.58 -3.66
C THR A 760 12.33 -2.76 -2.23
N TRP A 761 12.79 -1.70 -1.57
CA TRP A 761 13.16 -1.75 -0.16
C TRP A 761 12.02 -2.21 0.76
N GLU A 762 10.77 -2.05 0.35
CA GLU A 762 9.57 -2.43 1.10
C GLU A 762 9.06 -3.84 0.78
N HIS A 763 9.67 -4.50 -0.22
CA HIS A 763 9.26 -5.83 -0.64
C HIS A 763 9.45 -6.86 0.50
N PRO A 764 8.51 -7.79 0.74
CA PRO A 764 8.62 -8.79 1.81
C PRO A 764 9.91 -9.61 1.79
N MET A 765 10.43 -9.96 0.61
CA MET A 765 11.71 -10.67 0.47
C MET A 765 12.88 -9.83 1.01
N VAL A 766 12.89 -8.53 0.74
CA VAL A 766 13.95 -7.61 1.19
C VAL A 766 13.84 -7.41 2.70
N GLN A 767 12.66 -7.09 3.19
CA GLN A 767 12.42 -6.87 4.62
C GLN A 767 12.67 -8.15 5.43
N GLY A 768 12.14 -9.29 5.00
CA GLY A 768 12.39 -10.58 5.64
C GLY A 768 13.86 -10.98 5.61
N GLY A 769 14.58 -10.71 4.52
CA GLY A 769 16.02 -10.93 4.44
C GLY A 769 16.81 -10.04 5.42
N MET A 770 16.43 -8.76 5.54
CA MET A 770 17.02 -7.85 6.55
C MET A 770 16.72 -8.33 7.97
N ASP A 771 15.51 -8.77 8.24
CA ASP A 771 15.10 -9.30 9.54
C ASP A 771 15.88 -10.57 9.89
N LEU A 772 16.07 -11.50 8.96
CA LEU A 772 16.91 -12.68 9.16
C LEU A 772 18.38 -12.34 9.49
N VAL A 773 18.95 -11.31 8.85
CA VAL A 773 20.31 -10.86 9.19
C VAL A 773 20.37 -10.27 10.60
N LEU A 774 19.40 -9.44 10.99
CA LEU A 774 19.44 -8.71 12.26
C LEU A 774 18.99 -9.57 13.45
N SER A 775 18.00 -10.45 13.28
CA SER A 775 17.53 -11.36 14.31
C SER A 775 18.47 -12.56 14.49
N GLY A 776 19.09 -13.01 13.41
CA GLY A 776 20.05 -14.12 13.42
C GLY A 776 21.34 -13.76 14.15
N SER A 777 22.09 -14.76 14.52
CA SER A 777 23.39 -14.62 15.20
C SER A 777 24.58 -14.48 14.24
N MET A 778 24.40 -14.68 12.95
CA MET A 778 25.45 -14.57 11.95
C MET A 778 25.95 -13.14 11.79
N GLY A 779 27.27 -12.97 11.74
CA GLY A 779 27.91 -11.67 11.63
C GLY A 779 28.15 -10.93 12.95
N ASN A 780 27.73 -11.51 14.09
CA ASN A 780 28.00 -10.93 15.41
C ASN A 780 29.45 -11.04 15.81
N THR A 781 30.19 -12.01 15.28
CA THR A 781 31.57 -12.28 15.65
C THR A 781 32.42 -12.63 14.43
N SER A 782 33.53 -11.96 14.26
CA SER A 782 34.46 -12.23 13.15
C SER A 782 35.89 -12.05 13.57
N VAL A 783 36.83 -12.76 12.91
CA VAL A 783 38.26 -12.60 13.09
C VAL A 783 38.90 -12.57 11.69
N ALA A 784 39.74 -11.58 11.43
CA ALA A 784 40.41 -11.41 10.15
C ALA A 784 41.88 -11.02 10.28
N LEU A 785 42.67 -11.33 9.27
CA LEU A 785 44.00 -10.78 9.08
C LEU A 785 43.92 -9.47 8.31
N ILE A 786 44.58 -8.43 8.79
CA ILE A 786 44.74 -7.17 8.06
C ILE A 786 46.10 -7.09 7.38
N LYS A 787 46.10 -6.91 6.06
CA LYS A 787 47.30 -6.71 5.25
C LYS A 787 47.59 -5.23 5.08
N ASN A 788 48.24 -4.65 6.06
CA ASN A 788 48.64 -3.24 6.03
C ASN A 788 50.08 -3.09 6.46
N LYS A 789 50.97 -2.67 5.54
CA LYS A 789 52.38 -2.50 5.78
C LYS A 789 52.74 -1.42 6.81
N ALA A 790 51.78 -0.54 7.14
CA ALA A 790 51.96 0.48 8.18
C ALA A 790 51.77 -0.07 9.59
N LEU A 791 51.18 -1.26 9.73
CA LEU A 791 50.98 -1.93 11.02
C LEU A 791 52.13 -2.93 11.29
N LYS A 792 52.56 -3.00 12.52
CA LYS A 792 53.55 -4.02 12.93
C LYS A 792 52.83 -5.38 12.97
N PRO A 793 53.48 -6.47 12.45
CA PRO A 793 52.94 -7.81 12.59
C PRO A 793 52.56 -8.14 14.04
N GLY A 794 51.40 -8.74 14.23
CA GLY A 794 50.83 -9.03 15.56
C GLY A 794 50.06 -7.85 16.22
N THR A 795 49.98 -6.68 15.59
CA THR A 795 49.11 -5.61 16.10
C THR A 795 47.66 -6.05 16.03
N VAL A 796 46.93 -5.88 17.12
CA VAL A 796 45.50 -6.21 17.23
C VAL A 796 44.68 -4.94 17.17
N LEU A 797 43.68 -4.90 16.29
CA LEU A 797 42.64 -3.88 16.29
C LEU A 797 41.32 -4.57 16.64
N LEU A 798 40.49 -3.92 17.42
CA LEU A 798 39.20 -4.41 17.84
C LEU A 798 38.11 -3.51 17.28
N GLU A 799 37.29 -4.01 16.42
CA GLU A 799 36.15 -3.32 15.84
C GLU A 799 34.85 -3.80 16.46
N LEU A 800 34.07 -2.86 16.98
CA LEU A 800 32.82 -3.11 17.67
C LEU A 800 31.71 -2.26 17.05
N LEU A 801 30.57 -2.87 16.88
CA LEU A 801 29.33 -2.19 16.50
C LEU A 801 28.38 -2.18 17.69
N PHE A 802 27.97 -0.98 18.06
CA PHE A 802 26.92 -0.78 19.07
C PHE A 802 25.69 -0.18 18.42
N VAL A 803 24.52 -0.49 18.95
CA VAL A 803 23.24 0.05 18.48
C VAL A 803 22.50 0.71 19.64
N SER A 804 22.03 1.93 19.42
CA SER A 804 21.11 2.62 20.33
C SER A 804 19.68 2.17 19.98
N GLU A 805 18.95 1.66 20.94
CA GLU A 805 17.63 1.09 20.74
C GLU A 805 16.64 1.56 21.78
N ALA A 806 15.43 1.95 21.35
CA ALA A 806 14.30 2.22 22.23
C ALA A 806 13.21 1.19 21.91
N VAL A 807 12.87 0.39 22.92
CA VAL A 807 11.76 -0.57 22.81
C VAL A 807 10.46 0.21 22.95
N ALA A 808 9.65 0.22 21.89
CA ALA A 808 8.42 1.01 21.82
C ALA A 808 7.39 0.38 20.86
N PRO A 809 6.09 0.69 21.04
CA PRO A 809 5.07 0.36 20.05
C PRO A 809 5.45 0.95 18.69
N ARG A 810 5.28 0.16 17.62
CA ARG A 810 5.58 0.60 16.24
C ARG A 810 4.83 1.87 15.85
N ALA A 811 3.60 2.03 16.33
CA ALA A 811 2.76 3.20 16.07
C ALA A 811 3.40 4.53 16.48
N LEU A 812 4.26 4.54 17.50
CA LEU A 812 5.02 5.74 17.92
C LEU A 812 6.19 6.08 16.98
N GLN A 813 6.59 5.16 16.10
CA GLN A 813 7.65 5.34 15.10
C GLN A 813 8.96 5.93 15.67
N LEU A 814 9.34 5.54 16.89
CA LEU A 814 10.54 6.09 17.54
C LEU A 814 11.83 5.81 16.76
N GLY A 815 11.84 4.75 15.93
CA GLY A 815 12.94 4.47 15.01
C GLY A 815 13.21 5.57 13.97
N ARG A 816 12.25 6.46 13.71
CA ARG A 816 12.46 7.65 12.88
C ARG A 816 13.41 8.66 13.54
N TRP A 817 13.35 8.76 14.86
CA TRP A 817 14.10 9.72 15.68
C TRP A 817 15.36 9.11 16.26
N LEU A 818 15.28 7.86 16.71
CA LEU A 818 16.39 7.06 17.22
C LEU A 818 16.52 5.78 16.39
N PRO A 819 16.99 5.87 15.13
CA PRO A 819 17.12 4.68 14.28
C PRO A 819 18.21 3.74 14.78
N PRO A 820 18.12 2.42 14.50
CA PRO A 820 19.09 1.41 14.91
C PRO A 820 20.39 1.48 14.09
N GLN A 821 21.00 2.66 14.00
CA GLN A 821 22.24 2.91 13.30
C GLN A 821 23.43 2.37 14.09
N ALA A 822 24.38 1.76 13.41
CA ALA A 822 25.59 1.25 14.02
C ALA A 822 26.51 2.39 14.54
N LEU A 823 26.77 2.40 15.83
CA LEU A 823 27.80 3.20 16.45
C LEU A 823 29.11 2.39 16.42
N ARG A 824 29.92 2.64 15.41
CA ARG A 824 31.19 1.93 15.18
C ARG A 824 32.28 2.46 16.09
N CYS A 825 33.07 1.57 16.72
CA CYS A 825 34.27 1.82 17.47
C CYS A 825 35.38 0.92 16.95
N LEU A 826 36.54 1.48 16.60
CA LEU A 826 37.72 0.75 16.13
C LEU A 826 38.89 1.05 17.07
N LEU A 827 39.13 0.16 18.03
CA LEU A 827 40.18 0.35 19.03
C LEU A 827 41.54 -0.17 18.57
N ASP A 828 42.58 0.61 18.81
CA ASP A 828 43.96 0.13 18.79
C ASP A 828 44.38 -0.51 20.11
N ALA A 829 45.57 -1.08 20.18
CA ALA A 829 46.14 -1.69 21.39
C ALA A 829 46.23 -0.70 22.60
N ASN A 830 46.22 0.60 22.34
CA ASN A 830 46.31 1.66 23.40
C ASN A 830 44.91 2.17 23.82
N GLY A 831 43.88 1.61 23.24
CA GLY A 831 42.49 2.02 23.52
C GLY A 831 42.06 3.31 22.78
N ASN A 832 42.74 3.74 21.72
CA ASN A 832 42.32 4.86 20.90
C ASN A 832 41.29 4.43 19.89
N ASP A 833 40.19 5.20 19.73
CA ASP A 833 39.19 4.94 18.70
C ASP A 833 39.63 5.54 17.35
N LEU A 834 39.79 4.70 16.37
CA LEU A 834 40.19 5.02 15.01
C LEU A 834 39.02 5.06 14.01
N ALA A 835 37.76 4.79 14.45
CA ALA A 835 36.61 4.66 13.55
C ALA A 835 36.35 5.95 12.74
N GLY A 836 36.61 7.13 13.29
CA GLY A 836 36.49 8.39 12.55
C GLY A 836 37.57 8.67 11.52
N ARG A 837 38.64 7.82 11.47
CA ARG A 837 39.79 8.00 10.54
C ARG A 837 39.85 6.91 9.49
N VAL A 838 39.27 5.76 9.74
CA VAL A 838 39.33 4.58 8.87
C VAL A 838 37.88 4.12 8.61
N SER A 839 37.43 4.25 7.36
CA SER A 839 36.09 3.77 6.97
C SER A 839 36.04 2.24 6.98
N LEU A 840 34.83 1.68 7.04
CA LEU A 840 34.62 0.23 7.03
C LEU A 840 35.08 -0.36 5.70
N GLU A 841 34.76 0.30 4.59
CA GLU A 841 35.08 -0.12 3.23
C GLU A 841 36.59 -0.20 3.04
N THR A 842 37.33 0.89 3.38
CA THR A 842 38.78 0.92 3.32
C THR A 842 39.42 -0.18 4.16
N LEU A 843 38.80 -0.53 5.27
CA LEU A 843 39.26 -1.59 6.14
C LEU A 843 39.01 -2.97 5.50
N ASN A 844 37.82 -3.20 4.98
CA ASN A 844 37.40 -4.46 4.36
C ASN A 844 38.29 -4.87 3.17
N ASP A 845 38.71 -3.90 2.36
CA ASP A 845 39.62 -4.14 1.21
C ASP A 845 40.97 -4.72 1.59
N GLN A 846 41.35 -4.61 2.87
CA GLN A 846 42.65 -5.08 3.38
C GLN A 846 42.51 -6.37 4.20
N LEU A 847 41.34 -6.97 4.28
CA LEU A 847 41.09 -8.11 5.15
C LEU A 847 41.15 -9.44 4.42
N GLU A 848 41.73 -10.43 5.11
CA GLU A 848 41.73 -11.84 4.70
C GLU A 848 41.12 -12.73 5.78
N SER A 849 40.47 -13.79 5.33
CA SER A 849 39.87 -14.79 6.22
C SER A 849 40.92 -15.57 7.00
N VAL A 850 40.61 -15.88 8.24
CA VAL A 850 41.45 -16.72 9.12
C VAL A 850 40.76 -18.07 9.31
N PRO A 851 41.49 -19.21 9.27
CA PRO A 851 40.93 -20.50 9.61
C PRO A 851 40.34 -20.48 11.03
N ARG A 852 39.08 -20.96 11.18
CA ARG A 852 38.35 -20.93 12.43
C ARG A 852 39.12 -21.47 13.64
N VAL A 853 39.93 -22.54 13.44
CA VAL A 853 40.74 -23.13 14.51
C VAL A 853 41.80 -22.16 15.02
N SER A 854 42.44 -21.42 14.12
CA SER A 854 43.46 -20.41 14.45
C SER A 854 42.85 -19.19 15.14
N ALA A 855 41.72 -18.76 14.62
CA ALA A 855 40.93 -17.66 15.21
C ALA A 855 40.52 -17.97 16.65
N ASN A 856 40.00 -19.18 16.90
CA ASN A 856 39.60 -19.61 18.24
C ASN A 856 40.79 -19.66 19.21
N LYS A 857 41.92 -20.21 18.77
CA LYS A 857 43.10 -20.23 19.62
C LYS A 857 43.54 -18.81 20.01
N PHE A 858 43.47 -17.87 19.08
CA PHE A 858 43.82 -16.49 19.31
C PHE A 858 42.85 -15.83 20.32
N VAL A 859 41.54 -15.99 20.10
CA VAL A 859 40.53 -15.45 20.99
C VAL A 859 40.65 -15.96 22.43
N GLN A 860 40.89 -17.28 22.58
CA GLN A 860 41.06 -17.86 23.92
C GLN A 860 42.33 -17.36 24.60
N ALA A 861 43.42 -17.19 23.86
CA ALA A 861 44.70 -16.66 24.39
C ALA A 861 44.59 -15.19 24.81
N GLN A 862 43.70 -14.42 24.22
CA GLN A 862 43.52 -12.96 24.45
C GLN A 862 42.28 -12.62 25.25
N ARG A 863 41.55 -13.59 25.80
CA ARG A 863 40.22 -13.42 26.41
C ARG A 863 40.17 -12.27 27.43
N ASP A 864 41.08 -12.25 28.38
CA ASP A 864 41.08 -11.23 29.45
C ASP A 864 41.44 -9.82 28.96
N VAL A 865 42.24 -9.76 27.91
CA VAL A 865 42.59 -8.49 27.26
C VAL A 865 41.40 -7.95 26.47
N LEU A 866 40.73 -8.83 25.69
CA LEU A 866 39.57 -8.48 24.89
C LEU A 866 38.40 -8.02 25.79
N ALA A 867 38.13 -8.72 26.90
CA ALA A 867 37.08 -8.34 27.84
C ALA A 867 37.30 -6.91 28.37
N LYS A 868 38.54 -6.58 28.76
CA LYS A 868 38.87 -5.22 29.20
C LYS A 868 38.71 -4.16 28.10
N GLN A 869 39.02 -4.53 26.85
CA GLN A 869 38.85 -3.63 25.69
C GLN A 869 37.35 -3.40 25.36
N PHE A 870 36.49 -4.35 25.64
CA PHE A 870 35.03 -4.16 25.47
C PHE A 870 34.55 -3.06 26.44
N ASP A 871 34.99 -3.09 27.70
CA ASP A 871 34.63 -2.06 28.67
C ASP A 871 35.16 -0.66 28.25
N VAL A 872 36.39 -0.60 27.71
CA VAL A 872 36.98 0.65 27.19
C VAL A 872 36.17 1.16 25.99
N ALA A 873 35.72 0.28 25.08
CA ALA A 873 34.92 0.67 23.97
C ALA A 873 33.54 1.18 24.37
N GLU A 874 32.88 0.48 25.28
CA GLU A 874 31.59 0.88 25.85
C GLU A 874 31.68 2.25 26.48
N GLY A 875 32.71 2.49 27.30
CA GLY A 875 32.98 3.79 27.93
C GLY A 875 33.17 4.94 26.92
N LYS A 876 33.64 4.65 25.69
CA LYS A 876 33.77 5.66 24.62
C LYS A 876 32.47 5.88 23.85
N ILE A 877 31.63 4.87 23.77
CA ILE A 877 30.37 4.92 23.01
C ILE A 877 29.22 5.45 23.84
N VAL A 878 29.19 5.21 25.15
CA VAL A 878 28.13 5.71 26.04
C VAL A 878 27.88 7.22 25.87
N PRO A 879 28.88 8.12 25.86
CA PRO A 879 28.60 9.54 25.63
C PRO A 879 27.97 9.85 24.28
N ARG A 880 28.34 9.10 23.24
CA ARG A 880 27.74 9.22 21.89
C ARG A 880 26.30 8.72 21.86
N HIS A 881 26.00 7.65 22.59
CA HIS A 881 24.66 7.14 22.79
C HIS A 881 23.78 8.19 23.50
N GLU A 882 24.25 8.73 24.63
CA GLU A 882 23.55 9.76 25.40
C GLU A 882 23.25 11.01 24.56
N GLU A 883 24.22 11.46 23.75
CA GLU A 883 24.04 12.58 22.83
C GLU A 883 22.96 12.27 21.78
N ARG A 884 22.96 11.06 21.23
CA ARG A 884 21.94 10.64 20.24
C ARG A 884 20.55 10.59 20.85
N VAL A 885 20.41 10.01 22.04
CA VAL A 885 19.13 9.96 22.76
C VAL A 885 18.63 11.37 23.07
N ALA A 886 19.49 12.26 23.57
CA ALA A 886 19.13 13.64 23.84
C ALA A 886 18.66 14.37 22.57
N ARG A 887 19.38 14.20 21.46
CA ARG A 887 18.99 14.75 20.16
C ARG A 887 17.66 14.19 19.67
N ALA A 888 17.45 12.88 19.74
CA ALA A 888 16.21 12.23 19.36
C ALA A 888 15.02 12.76 20.17
N LYS A 889 15.17 12.90 21.49
CA LYS A 889 14.15 13.49 22.36
C LYS A 889 13.81 14.93 21.99
N GLN A 890 14.82 15.75 21.72
CA GLN A 890 14.62 17.13 21.32
C GLN A 890 13.87 17.23 19.98
N GLN A 891 14.29 16.46 18.98
CA GLN A 891 13.67 16.46 17.66
C GLN A 891 12.24 15.91 17.71
N PHE A 892 12.01 14.82 18.43
CA PHE A 892 10.69 14.25 18.63
C PHE A 892 9.75 15.22 19.34
N ALA A 893 10.18 15.83 20.45
CA ALA A 893 9.38 16.81 21.17
C ALA A 893 9.05 18.02 20.31
N ALA A 894 10.02 18.57 19.58
CA ALA A 894 9.81 19.70 18.69
C ALA A 894 8.78 19.40 17.59
N ALA A 895 8.88 18.24 16.93
CA ALA A 895 7.93 17.85 15.90
C ALA A 895 6.51 17.62 16.46
N MET A 896 6.40 16.99 17.64
CA MET A 896 5.08 16.79 18.28
C MET A 896 4.47 18.13 18.74
N ASP A 897 5.26 19.03 19.27
CA ASP A 897 4.81 20.35 19.70
C ASP A 897 4.40 21.23 18.52
N GLU A 898 5.11 21.15 17.40
CA GLU A 898 4.76 21.84 16.15
C GLU A 898 3.43 21.34 15.61
N GLU A 899 3.24 20.03 15.52
CA GLU A 899 2.00 19.43 15.05
C GLU A 899 0.81 19.72 16.00
N LEU A 900 1.02 19.67 17.31
CA LEU A 900 0.01 20.08 18.29
C LEU A 900 -0.39 21.55 18.12
N ALA A 901 0.57 22.43 17.91
CA ALA A 901 0.31 23.86 17.68
C ALA A 901 -0.46 24.06 16.38
N ARG A 902 -0.06 23.37 15.30
CA ARG A 902 -0.73 23.38 13.98
C ARG A 902 -2.18 22.92 14.11
N LEU A 903 -2.42 21.74 14.69
CA LEU A 903 -3.78 21.19 14.85
C LEU A 903 -4.64 22.01 15.79
N THR A 904 -4.06 22.60 16.83
CA THR A 904 -4.79 23.49 17.76
C THR A 904 -5.25 24.77 17.06
N ALA A 905 -4.37 25.37 16.27
CA ALA A 905 -4.69 26.56 15.47
C ALA A 905 -5.76 26.21 14.42
N LEU A 906 -5.59 25.09 13.74
CA LEU A 906 -6.54 24.62 12.73
C LEU A 906 -7.92 24.31 13.35
N LYS A 907 -7.98 23.71 14.55
CA LYS A 907 -9.23 23.45 15.24
C LYS A 907 -10.04 24.71 15.55
N ALA A 908 -9.35 25.82 15.82
CA ALA A 908 -10.03 27.08 16.08
C ALA A 908 -10.83 27.60 14.86
N VAL A 909 -10.48 27.16 13.65
CA VAL A 909 -11.05 27.62 12.37
C VAL A 909 -11.69 26.52 11.55
N ASN A 910 -11.34 25.25 11.79
CA ASN A 910 -11.88 24.09 11.09
C ASN A 910 -12.46 23.07 12.09
N PRO A 911 -13.78 22.92 12.14
CA PRO A 911 -14.43 22.00 13.06
C PRO A 911 -14.21 20.52 12.76
N SER A 912 -13.54 20.16 11.64
CA SER A 912 -13.19 18.76 11.33
C SER A 912 -12.03 18.22 12.15
N VAL A 913 -11.30 19.08 12.88
CA VAL A 913 -10.26 18.64 13.82
C VAL A 913 -10.89 18.20 15.13
N ARG A 914 -10.85 16.88 15.39
CA ARG A 914 -11.47 16.27 16.57
C ARG A 914 -10.61 16.47 17.83
N ASP A 915 -11.25 16.53 19.00
CA ASP A 915 -10.54 16.54 20.29
C ASP A 915 -9.70 15.29 20.48
N SER A 916 -10.20 14.14 20.03
CA SER A 916 -9.49 12.86 20.11
C SER A 916 -8.15 12.86 19.33
N GLU A 917 -8.03 13.63 18.26
CA GLU A 917 -6.75 13.77 17.52
C GLU A 917 -5.70 14.50 18.38
N LEU A 918 -6.09 15.60 19.01
CA LEU A 918 -5.21 16.36 19.88
C LEU A 918 -4.80 15.57 21.14
N ASP A 919 -5.73 14.84 21.73
CA ASP A 919 -5.46 14.04 22.93
C ASP A 919 -4.56 12.84 22.61
N SER A 920 -4.79 12.19 21.47
CA SER A 920 -3.91 11.13 20.96
C SER A 920 -2.48 11.63 20.75
N LEU A 921 -2.32 12.82 20.15
CA LEU A 921 -1.01 13.40 19.88
C LEU A 921 -0.28 13.79 21.19
N ARG A 922 -1.01 14.29 22.19
CA ARG A 922 -0.45 14.56 23.52
C ARG A 922 0.04 13.28 24.19
N THR A 923 -0.78 12.24 24.17
CA THR A 923 -0.45 10.92 24.72
C THR A 923 0.81 10.35 24.05
N GLN A 924 0.86 10.37 22.70
CA GLN A 924 2.05 9.92 21.96
C GLN A 924 3.30 10.66 22.33
N ARG A 925 3.21 11.99 22.48
CA ARG A 925 4.34 12.82 22.92
C ARG A 925 4.86 12.40 24.29
N GLU A 926 3.98 12.23 25.26
CA GLU A 926 4.36 11.84 26.63
C GLU A 926 4.96 10.42 26.66
N GLU A 927 4.30 9.46 26.04
CA GLU A 927 4.75 8.07 25.97
C GLU A 927 6.07 7.94 25.20
N GLY A 928 6.20 8.61 24.05
CA GLY A 928 7.41 8.57 23.24
C GLY A 928 8.62 9.12 23.97
N LEU A 929 8.48 10.24 24.69
CA LEU A 929 9.56 10.79 25.51
C LEU A 929 9.95 9.86 26.67
N ALA A 930 8.97 9.26 27.35
CA ALA A 930 9.21 8.32 28.42
C ALA A 930 9.91 7.02 27.95
N LEU A 931 9.64 6.58 26.73
CA LEU A 931 10.28 5.42 26.13
C LEU A 931 11.68 5.73 25.58
N LEU A 932 11.90 6.93 25.03
CA LEU A 932 13.23 7.40 24.65
C LEU A 932 14.16 7.54 25.88
N ASP A 933 13.64 7.90 27.06
CA ASP A 933 14.41 7.89 28.31
C ASP A 933 14.89 6.50 28.74
N LYS A 934 14.22 5.46 28.28
CA LYS A 934 14.58 4.05 28.53
C LYS A 934 15.44 3.44 27.42
N ALA A 935 15.86 4.27 26.43
CA ALA A 935 16.70 3.80 25.37
C ALA A 935 18.00 3.21 25.90
N SER A 936 18.45 2.15 25.31
CA SER A 936 19.60 1.36 25.75
C SER A 936 20.64 1.22 24.67
N LEU A 937 21.88 0.95 25.09
CA LEU A 937 23.02 0.69 24.20
C LEU A 937 23.31 -0.81 24.17
N ARG A 938 23.25 -1.42 23.00
CA ARG A 938 23.53 -2.86 22.81
C ARG A 938 24.79 -3.07 21.99
N LEU A 939 25.65 -4.02 22.42
CA LEU A 939 26.78 -4.50 21.62
C LEU A 939 26.26 -5.50 20.59
N GLU A 940 26.27 -5.09 19.35
CA GLU A 940 25.69 -5.83 18.22
C GLU A 940 26.66 -6.82 17.60
N ALA A 941 27.90 -6.36 17.33
CA ALA A 941 28.87 -7.22 16.68
C ALA A 941 30.33 -6.87 17.06
N ILE A 942 31.20 -7.86 16.99
CA ILE A 942 32.61 -7.80 17.31
C ILE A 942 33.42 -8.36 16.14
N ARG A 943 34.44 -7.60 15.68
CA ARG A 943 35.43 -8.06 14.71
C ARG A 943 36.82 -7.82 15.24
N ILE A 944 37.62 -8.89 15.31
CA ILE A 944 39.01 -8.82 15.72
C ILE A 944 39.89 -8.84 14.48
N LEU A 945 40.81 -7.88 14.38
CA LEU A 945 41.71 -7.71 13.26
C LEU A 945 43.15 -7.88 13.75
N VAL A 946 43.91 -8.78 13.15
CA VAL A 946 45.29 -9.06 13.49
C VAL A 946 46.20 -8.70 12.32
N ALA A 947 47.17 -7.82 12.51
CA ALA A 947 48.12 -7.48 11.46
C ALA A 947 49.03 -8.69 11.14
N GLY A 948 49.01 -9.10 9.87
CA GLY A 948 49.80 -10.23 9.37
C GLY A 948 51.20 -9.84 8.85
#